data_b1f62aeb01fda9882f89ad237e4e9c8e
#
_entry.id   b1f62aeb01fda9882f89ad237e4e9c8e
#
_cell.length_a   1.000
_cell.length_b   1.000
_cell.length_c   1.000
_cell.angle_alpha   90.00
_cell.angle_beta   90.00
_cell.angle_gamma   90.00
#
_symmetry.space_group_name_H-M   'P 1'
#
loop_
_entity.id
_entity.type
_entity.pdbx_description
1 polymer ?
#
loop_
_entity_poly.entity_id
_entity_poly.type
_entity_poly.pdbx_seq_one_letter_code
_entity_poly.pdbx_strand_id
1 'polypeptide(L)'
;MKKNCLLLIILLVSFTENYAQNIANARSQGIGSSVTVSGIITNGDELGPIRYIEDSSAGLAIYDPNNVVGVNRGDSITVTGNLIDYNGLLEIQPVTNLINHGSGYSITPQIISPNQLNEPTESELVKIENVEFDNAGTIFNVGTHGFTSNGQSGIIYVRAGHPLEGSLIPSAIVSLIGISSQYTFTGSGGYQLLLRDNFDIILSGGINITSPLEQSNFSNSGFDISWNTDNSGTTGLSFGLTNSLELGTIIDTNLTTNHSTLLTGLNAGTIYYVQAFSINGNDTAFSAIQAFATVSNSSGKVMTYFNKSVDTSVATIQNAQNIGVYINDTIKEYIDKAQQTLDISIYNHSDALITNAINDAYNRGVKVRYITCSSTTSMALNNLDPNIQYIERPSGSGIMHNKFIVIDADNSDSCWVISGSTNWTSGQLFDDPNNLIFIQDQSVARTYVLEFNEMWGSDSIIPNINNSLFGANKLNNTPHHFIVNGDLMEIYFSPSDNTTFNIIEALETANDEINFGLLVFTQNNLGSALVDLYNNGININGIIEQINSQGSEYQFLLDEGIDVRAHSITNIFHHKYAIIDQNIPSSDPIIITGSHNWSAAAESNNDENTIIYHNANIANQYFQEFTERYNELNSTLSINPTRTSVPNRCACCCN
;
A
#
# COMPACT_ATOMS: atom_id res chain seq x y z
N MET A 1 -59.51 -10.86 71.61
CA MET A 1 -58.38 -9.99 71.23
C MET A 1 -57.35 -10.81 70.53
N LYS A 2 -57.31 -10.75 69.17
CA LYS A 2 -56.29 -11.42 68.34
C LYS A 2 -55.22 -10.40 68.04
N LYS A 3 -53.99 -10.64 68.47
CA LYS A 3 -52.78 -9.85 68.08
C LYS A 3 -52.26 -10.35 66.77
N ASN A 4 -52.35 -9.53 65.75
CA ASN A 4 -51.65 -9.76 64.47
C ASN A 4 -50.19 -9.35 64.64
N CYS A 5 -49.27 -10.31 64.46
CA CYS A 5 -47.84 -10.06 64.38
C CYS A 5 -47.47 -9.85 62.88
N LEU A 6 -47.09 -8.63 62.51
CA LEU A 6 -46.63 -8.27 61.15
C LEU A 6 -45.17 -8.56 61.10
N LEU A 7 -44.78 -9.58 60.26
CA LEU A 7 -43.40 -9.95 60.05
C LEU A 7 -42.82 -9.05 58.90
N LEU A 8 -41.97 -8.11 59.27
CA LEU A 8 -41.26 -7.24 58.32
C LEU A 8 -40.05 -8.00 57.78
N ILE A 9 -40.11 -8.48 56.50
CA ILE A 9 -38.94 -9.05 55.79
C ILE A 9 -38.18 -7.87 55.27
N ILE A 10 -37.02 -7.58 55.88
CA ILE A 10 -36.02 -6.64 55.32
C ILE A 10 -35.20 -7.43 54.27
N LEU A 11 -35.42 -7.09 52.99
CA LEU A 11 -34.59 -7.57 51.90
C LEU A 11 -33.29 -6.79 51.95
N LEU A 12 -32.20 -7.40 52.46
CA LEU A 12 -30.84 -6.85 52.34
C LEU A 12 -30.43 -7.03 50.87
N VAL A 13 -30.55 -5.97 50.09
CA VAL A 13 -29.84 -5.86 48.81
C VAL A 13 -28.40 -5.48 49.14
N SER A 14 -27.49 -6.46 49.12
CA SER A 14 -26.07 -6.19 49.20
C SER A 14 -25.64 -5.57 47.86
N PHE A 15 -25.48 -4.26 47.83
CA PHE A 15 -24.70 -3.61 46.81
C PHE A 15 -23.24 -4.00 47.07
N THR A 16 -22.70 -4.92 46.32
CA THR A 16 -21.23 -5.09 46.20
C THR A 16 -20.72 -3.89 45.40
N GLU A 17 -20.24 -2.86 46.10
CA GLU A 17 -19.43 -1.85 45.45
C GLU A 17 -18.16 -2.58 44.99
N ASN A 18 -18.05 -2.79 43.67
CA ASN A 18 -16.83 -3.29 43.07
C ASN A 18 -15.77 -2.17 43.10
N TYR A 19 -14.97 -2.13 44.14
CA TYR A 19 -13.78 -1.27 44.16
C TYR A 19 -12.81 -1.73 43.07
N ALA A 20 -12.24 -0.76 42.37
CA ALA A 20 -11.17 -1.06 41.39
C ALA A 20 -10.01 -1.79 42.08
N GLN A 21 -9.63 -2.93 41.54
CA GLN A 21 -8.46 -3.69 41.99
C GLN A 21 -7.24 -3.31 41.17
N ASN A 22 -6.03 -3.63 41.63
CA ASN A 22 -4.86 -3.45 40.78
C ASN A 22 -4.86 -4.45 39.62
N ILE A 23 -4.17 -4.09 38.52
CA ILE A 23 -4.23 -4.84 37.26
C ILE A 23 -3.61 -6.25 37.44
N ALA A 24 -2.52 -6.40 38.19
CA ALA A 24 -1.91 -7.71 38.44
C ALA A 24 -2.90 -8.69 39.13
N ASN A 25 -3.70 -8.19 40.09
CA ASN A 25 -4.72 -9.01 40.74
C ASN A 25 -5.86 -9.37 39.78
N ALA A 26 -6.26 -8.42 38.90
CA ALA A 26 -7.25 -8.69 37.87
C ALA A 26 -6.78 -9.79 36.92
N ARG A 27 -5.57 -9.68 36.38
CA ARG A 27 -4.95 -10.70 35.49
C ARG A 27 -4.94 -12.09 36.15
N SER A 28 -4.67 -12.17 37.44
CA SER A 28 -4.59 -13.45 38.18
C SER A 28 -5.93 -14.17 38.34
N GLN A 29 -7.06 -13.51 38.10
CA GLN A 29 -8.39 -14.13 38.19
C GLN A 29 -8.71 -15.06 37.02
N GLY A 30 -7.98 -14.92 35.91
CA GLY A 30 -8.10 -15.76 34.73
C GLY A 30 -9.30 -15.44 33.82
N ILE A 31 -9.27 -16.09 32.67
CA ILE A 31 -10.25 -15.90 31.58
C ILE A 31 -11.68 -16.16 32.07
N GLY A 32 -12.62 -15.31 31.64
CA GLY A 32 -14.04 -15.37 32.00
C GLY A 32 -14.40 -14.62 33.27
N SER A 33 -13.44 -14.11 34.04
CA SER A 33 -13.68 -13.34 35.26
C SER A 33 -14.11 -11.91 34.88
N SER A 34 -15.11 -11.37 35.62
CA SER A 34 -15.47 -9.96 35.51
C SER A 34 -14.58 -9.15 36.46
N VAL A 35 -13.88 -8.17 35.92
CA VAL A 35 -12.91 -7.36 36.65
C VAL A 35 -13.23 -5.88 36.53
N THR A 36 -12.86 -5.11 37.57
CA THR A 36 -12.85 -3.64 37.54
C THR A 36 -11.44 -3.17 37.88
N VAL A 37 -10.81 -2.44 36.97
CA VAL A 37 -9.43 -1.93 37.13
C VAL A 37 -9.39 -0.42 36.88
N SER A 38 -8.43 0.26 37.48
CA SER A 38 -8.12 1.66 37.23
C SER A 38 -6.66 1.81 36.85
N GLY A 39 -6.36 2.70 35.93
CA GLY A 39 -4.98 2.97 35.48
C GLY A 39 -4.92 4.08 34.45
N ILE A 40 -3.76 4.23 33.85
CA ILE A 40 -3.46 5.23 32.83
C ILE A 40 -3.45 4.55 31.45
N ILE A 41 -4.09 5.18 30.48
CA ILE A 41 -4.07 4.71 29.09
C ILE A 41 -2.75 5.10 28.44
N THR A 42 -2.09 4.13 27.82
CA THR A 42 -0.75 4.28 27.24
C THR A 42 -0.73 4.51 25.73
N ASN A 43 -1.88 4.33 25.02
CA ASN A 43 -2.04 4.59 23.60
C ASN A 43 -3.36 5.31 23.25
N GLY A 44 -3.45 5.83 22.02
CA GLY A 44 -4.67 6.40 21.44
C GLY A 44 -5.23 5.54 20.31
N ASP A 45 -5.79 6.19 19.27
CA ASP A 45 -6.39 5.55 18.10
C ASP A 45 -5.37 4.96 17.11
N GLU A 46 -4.09 5.31 17.24
CA GLU A 46 -2.98 4.83 16.40
C GLU A 46 -2.85 3.30 16.37
N LEU A 47 -3.31 2.62 17.40
CA LEU A 47 -3.38 1.16 17.45
C LEU A 47 -4.80 0.60 17.17
N GLY A 48 -5.71 1.44 16.64
CA GLY A 48 -7.10 1.09 16.34
C GLY A 48 -7.99 1.01 17.59
N PRO A 49 -9.03 0.14 17.61
CA PRO A 49 -10.02 0.10 18.68
C PRO A 49 -9.54 -0.63 19.95
N ILE A 50 -8.22 -0.80 20.12
CA ILE A 50 -7.61 -1.36 21.32
C ILE A 50 -6.99 -0.24 22.15
N ARG A 51 -7.14 -0.32 23.48
CA ARG A 51 -6.44 0.53 24.44
C ARG A 51 -5.66 -0.34 25.39
N TYR A 52 -4.54 0.17 25.86
CA TYR A 52 -3.74 -0.46 26.89
C TYR A 52 -3.77 0.40 28.15
N ILE A 53 -4.21 -0.20 29.24
CA ILE A 53 -4.28 0.44 30.56
C ILE A 53 -3.17 -0.12 31.43
N GLU A 54 -2.48 0.74 32.16
CA GLU A 54 -1.37 0.36 33.03
C GLU A 54 -1.51 1.03 34.40
N ASP A 55 -1.19 0.29 35.45
CA ASP A 55 -0.99 0.80 36.79
C ASP A 55 0.40 0.43 37.30
N SER A 56 0.72 0.68 38.58
CA SER A 56 2.03 0.34 39.15
C SER A 56 2.30 -1.16 39.27
N SER A 57 1.34 -2.01 38.93
CA SER A 57 1.43 -3.46 39.14
C SER A 57 1.53 -4.27 37.84
N ALA A 58 0.91 -3.82 36.77
CA ALA A 58 0.87 -4.50 35.46
C ALA A 58 0.17 -3.65 34.38
N GLY A 59 0.23 -4.12 33.12
CA GLY A 59 -0.58 -3.68 32.01
C GLY A 59 -1.73 -4.64 31.69
N LEU A 60 -2.77 -4.15 30.97
CA LEU A 60 -3.89 -4.95 30.49
C LEU A 60 -4.49 -4.32 29.23
N ALA A 61 -4.83 -5.12 28.23
CA ALA A 61 -5.49 -4.64 27.03
C ALA A 61 -7.01 -4.48 27.24
N ILE A 62 -7.62 -3.54 26.51
CA ILE A 62 -9.07 -3.29 26.48
C ILE A 62 -9.46 -3.22 25.02
N TYR A 63 -10.35 -4.08 24.59
CA TYR A 63 -10.88 -4.03 23.22
C TYR A 63 -12.39 -3.80 23.23
N ASP A 64 -12.81 -2.66 22.71
CA ASP A 64 -14.24 -2.39 22.48
C ASP A 64 -14.39 -1.22 21.49
N PRO A 65 -14.72 -1.49 20.22
CA PRO A 65 -14.81 -0.45 19.18
C PRO A 65 -15.89 0.62 19.44
N ASN A 66 -16.81 0.39 20.38
CA ASN A 66 -17.88 1.34 20.68
C ASN A 66 -17.65 2.13 21.98
N ASN A 67 -16.99 1.53 22.97
CA ASN A 67 -16.90 2.11 24.32
C ASN A 67 -15.53 2.76 24.61
N VAL A 68 -14.50 2.51 23.79
CA VAL A 68 -13.18 3.15 23.98
C VAL A 68 -12.95 4.35 23.04
N VAL A 69 -13.94 4.70 22.21
CA VAL A 69 -13.90 5.89 21.36
C VAL A 69 -13.73 7.13 22.23
N GLY A 70 -12.75 7.98 21.89
CA GLY A 70 -12.44 9.19 22.64
C GLY A 70 -11.63 8.97 23.92
N VAL A 71 -11.19 7.73 24.20
CA VAL A 71 -10.20 7.45 25.25
C VAL A 71 -8.81 7.57 24.64
N ASN A 72 -7.99 8.46 25.18
CA ASN A 72 -6.73 8.86 24.60
C ASN A 72 -5.53 8.54 25.51
N ARG A 73 -4.34 8.54 24.94
CA ARG A 73 -3.07 8.44 25.67
C ARG A 73 -3.04 9.48 26.79
N GLY A 74 -2.73 9.04 28.01
CA GLY A 74 -2.66 9.90 29.18
C GLY A 74 -3.99 10.09 29.94
N ASP A 75 -5.07 9.44 29.50
CA ASP A 75 -6.31 9.41 30.27
C ASP A 75 -6.19 8.47 31.48
N SER A 76 -6.69 8.90 32.63
CA SER A 76 -6.90 8.03 33.79
C SER A 76 -8.33 7.49 33.73
N ILE A 77 -8.48 6.19 33.68
CA ILE A 77 -9.81 5.57 33.57
C ILE A 77 -10.04 4.50 34.62
N THR A 78 -11.31 4.23 34.89
CA THR A 78 -11.79 2.99 35.53
C THR A 78 -12.61 2.22 34.51
N VAL A 79 -12.25 0.95 34.27
CA VAL A 79 -12.97 0.10 33.31
C VAL A 79 -13.43 -1.19 33.97
N THR A 80 -14.65 -1.64 33.64
CA THR A 80 -15.21 -2.91 34.06
C THR A 80 -15.56 -3.75 32.84
N GLY A 81 -15.22 -5.03 32.85
CA GLY A 81 -15.58 -5.97 31.81
C GLY A 81 -15.08 -7.38 32.10
N ASN A 82 -15.18 -8.27 31.13
CA ASN A 82 -14.75 -9.66 31.29
C ASN A 82 -13.37 -9.88 30.68
N LEU A 83 -12.55 -10.68 31.34
CA LEU A 83 -11.26 -11.11 30.81
C LEU A 83 -11.45 -12.19 29.74
N ILE A 84 -10.86 -11.98 28.58
CA ILE A 84 -10.75 -12.99 27.51
C ILE A 84 -9.30 -13.12 27.05
N ASP A 85 -9.01 -14.22 26.40
CA ASP A 85 -7.77 -14.40 25.63
C ASP A 85 -8.08 -14.19 24.13
N TYR A 86 -7.42 -13.24 23.51
CA TYR A 86 -7.50 -13.03 22.09
C TYR A 86 -6.14 -13.30 21.42
N ASN A 87 -5.97 -14.49 20.87
CA ASN A 87 -4.74 -14.91 20.23
C ASN A 87 -3.48 -14.75 21.12
N GLY A 88 -3.61 -15.09 22.39
CA GLY A 88 -2.57 -14.99 23.40
C GLY A 88 -2.61 -13.73 24.25
N LEU A 89 -3.14 -12.62 23.73
CA LEU A 89 -3.26 -11.36 24.48
C LEU A 89 -4.44 -11.42 25.45
N LEU A 90 -4.16 -11.15 26.74
CA LEU A 90 -5.21 -11.02 27.73
C LEU A 90 -5.86 -9.63 27.64
N GLU A 91 -7.19 -9.58 27.42
CA GLU A 91 -7.90 -8.33 27.25
C GLU A 91 -9.27 -8.30 27.96
N ILE A 92 -9.75 -7.08 28.25
CA ILE A 92 -11.11 -6.84 28.72
C ILE A 92 -12.03 -6.71 27.52
N GLN A 93 -12.95 -7.69 27.36
CA GLN A 93 -13.99 -7.69 26.33
C GLN A 93 -15.16 -8.60 26.73
N PRO A 94 -16.43 -8.13 26.65
CA PRO A 94 -16.84 -6.76 26.36
C PRO A 94 -16.64 -5.82 27.56
N VAL A 95 -16.50 -4.53 27.28
CA VAL A 95 -16.53 -3.47 28.29
C VAL A 95 -17.98 -3.25 28.73
N THR A 96 -18.23 -3.33 30.02
CA THR A 96 -19.57 -3.12 30.59
C THR A 96 -19.76 -1.75 31.26
N ASN A 97 -18.64 -1.13 31.67
CA ASN A 97 -18.62 0.24 32.20
C ASN A 97 -17.24 0.86 32.00
N LEU A 98 -17.18 2.14 31.67
CA LEU A 98 -15.98 2.93 31.54
C LEU A 98 -16.22 4.34 32.11
N ILE A 99 -15.34 4.79 32.99
CA ILE A 99 -15.34 6.12 33.58
C ILE A 99 -14.00 6.77 33.30
N ASN A 100 -13.99 7.89 32.60
CA ASN A 100 -12.79 8.70 32.38
C ASN A 100 -12.70 9.77 33.50
N HIS A 101 -11.56 9.79 34.21
CA HIS A 101 -11.27 10.69 35.33
C HIS A 101 -10.47 11.94 34.91
N GLY A 102 -10.15 12.06 33.63
CA GLY A 102 -9.37 13.16 33.05
C GLY A 102 -8.06 12.70 32.41
N SER A 103 -7.37 13.61 31.77
CA SER A 103 -6.17 13.39 30.96
C SER A 103 -4.94 14.13 31.51
N GLY A 104 -3.78 13.93 30.86
CA GLY A 104 -2.51 14.59 31.22
C GLY A 104 -1.61 13.76 32.15
N TYR A 105 -1.94 12.48 32.34
CA TYR A 105 -1.11 11.53 33.09
C TYR A 105 -0.08 10.86 32.16
N SER A 106 1.00 10.35 32.74
CA SER A 106 2.05 9.64 31.98
C SER A 106 2.55 8.42 32.76
N ILE A 107 2.95 7.39 32.01
CA ILE A 107 3.67 6.22 32.53
C ILE A 107 5.14 6.35 32.08
N THR A 108 6.06 6.09 32.99
CA THR A 108 7.49 5.99 32.65
C THR A 108 7.76 4.59 32.10
N PRO A 109 8.24 4.46 30.85
CA PRO A 109 8.50 3.15 30.27
C PRO A 109 9.53 2.35 31.06
N GLN A 110 9.27 1.08 31.31
CA GLN A 110 10.25 0.16 31.89
C GLN A 110 11.33 -0.17 30.86
N ILE A 111 12.62 -0.03 31.22
CA ILE A 111 13.72 -0.44 30.33
C ILE A 111 13.86 -1.96 30.39
N ILE A 112 13.72 -2.60 29.22
CA ILE A 112 13.83 -4.06 29.06
C ILE A 112 14.76 -4.43 27.89
N SER A 113 15.16 -5.70 27.83
CA SER A 113 15.82 -6.30 26.66
C SER A 113 14.81 -7.07 25.79
N PRO A 114 15.09 -7.34 24.51
CA PRO A 114 14.14 -8.01 23.59
C PRO A 114 13.57 -9.34 24.09
N ASN A 115 14.36 -10.15 24.83
CA ASN A 115 13.90 -11.41 25.40
C ASN A 115 12.96 -11.26 26.61
N GLN A 116 12.79 -10.03 27.10
CA GLN A 116 11.83 -9.69 28.15
C GLN A 116 10.49 -9.17 27.56
N LEU A 117 10.32 -9.16 26.24
CA LEU A 117 9.01 -9.11 25.62
C LEU A 117 8.35 -10.47 25.84
N ASN A 118 7.57 -10.60 26.91
CA ASN A 118 7.01 -11.86 27.37
C ASN A 118 5.81 -11.60 28.31
N GLU A 119 5.17 -12.66 28.82
CA GLU A 119 4.00 -12.58 29.68
C GLU A 119 4.10 -11.60 30.88
N PRO A 120 5.22 -11.53 31.64
CA PRO A 120 5.39 -10.56 32.71
C PRO A 120 5.31 -9.09 32.31
N THR A 121 5.64 -8.74 31.06
CA THR A 121 5.61 -7.35 30.55
C THR A 121 4.46 -7.10 29.58
N GLU A 122 3.62 -8.10 29.35
CA GLU A 122 2.49 -7.97 28.42
C GLU A 122 1.57 -6.82 28.78
N SER A 123 1.24 -6.00 27.80
CA SER A 123 0.41 -4.80 27.89
C SER A 123 1.04 -3.62 28.64
N GLU A 124 2.30 -3.71 29.05
CA GLU A 124 3.03 -2.60 29.67
C GLU A 124 3.77 -1.73 28.64
N LEU A 125 3.94 -0.46 28.97
CA LEU A 125 4.78 0.47 28.22
C LEU A 125 6.25 0.22 28.55
N VAL A 126 7.03 -0.15 27.54
CA VAL A 126 8.43 -0.53 27.72
C VAL A 126 9.36 0.28 26.83
N LYS A 127 10.64 0.33 27.18
CA LYS A 127 11.73 0.91 26.37
C LYS A 127 12.80 -0.14 26.13
N ILE A 128 13.24 -0.27 24.87
CA ILE A 128 14.38 -1.09 24.47
C ILE A 128 15.46 -0.16 23.91
N GLU A 129 16.65 -0.23 24.45
CA GLU A 129 17.79 0.62 24.07
C GLU A 129 18.76 -0.12 23.14
N ASN A 130 19.60 0.63 22.41
CA ASN A 130 20.61 0.12 21.48
C ASN A 130 20.03 -0.82 20.41
N VAL A 131 18.94 -0.39 19.78
CA VAL A 131 18.23 -1.13 18.74
C VAL A 131 18.81 -0.81 17.36
N GLU A 132 19.09 -1.84 16.59
CA GLU A 132 19.42 -1.80 15.17
C GLU A 132 18.32 -2.55 14.41
N PHE A 133 17.72 -1.92 13.39
CA PHE A 133 16.69 -2.55 12.57
C PHE A 133 17.31 -3.44 11.49
N ASP A 134 16.72 -4.62 11.24
CA ASP A 134 17.19 -5.56 10.21
C ASP A 134 17.08 -4.96 8.79
N ASN A 135 16.04 -4.16 8.54
CA ASN A 135 15.75 -3.53 7.25
C ASN A 135 16.02 -2.01 7.26
N ALA A 136 17.08 -1.58 7.97
CA ALA A 136 17.48 -0.18 8.07
C ALA A 136 17.61 0.49 6.69
N GLY A 137 17.14 1.75 6.58
CA GLY A 137 17.18 2.53 5.35
C GLY A 137 16.09 2.21 4.33
N THR A 138 15.19 1.26 4.61
CA THR A 138 13.94 1.05 3.87
C THR A 138 12.77 1.76 4.57
N ILE A 139 11.54 1.59 4.11
CA ILE A 139 10.34 2.15 4.73
C ILE A 139 9.62 1.11 5.59
N PHE A 140 8.87 1.57 6.61
CA PHE A 140 7.95 0.73 7.35
C PHE A 140 6.73 0.39 6.50
N ASN A 141 6.59 -0.87 6.15
CA ASN A 141 5.39 -1.43 5.53
C ASN A 141 4.48 -2.03 6.60
N VAL A 142 3.23 -2.30 6.25
CA VAL A 142 2.34 -3.11 7.09
C VAL A 142 2.97 -4.49 7.30
N GLY A 143 3.08 -4.92 8.55
CA GLY A 143 3.64 -6.22 8.90
C GLY A 143 4.72 -6.17 9.97
N THR A 144 5.52 -7.23 10.03
CA THR A 144 6.55 -7.45 11.04
C THR A 144 7.89 -6.91 10.56
N HIS A 145 8.55 -6.10 11.40
CA HIS A 145 9.92 -5.63 11.19
C HIS A 145 10.81 -6.15 12.31
N GLY A 146 11.88 -6.83 11.92
CA GLY A 146 12.88 -7.35 12.85
C GLY A 146 13.84 -6.27 13.36
N PHE A 147 14.32 -6.44 14.56
CA PHE A 147 15.41 -5.64 15.11
C PHE A 147 16.29 -6.47 16.03
N THR A 148 17.51 -5.99 16.28
CA THR A 148 18.41 -6.54 17.28
C THR A 148 18.79 -5.47 18.31
N SER A 149 18.98 -5.87 19.56
CA SER A 149 19.53 -5.03 20.62
C SER A 149 20.47 -5.87 21.47
N ASN A 150 21.75 -5.46 21.56
CA ASN A 150 22.78 -6.16 22.32
C ASN A 150 22.85 -7.67 22.00
N GLY A 151 22.66 -8.04 20.70
CA GLY A 151 22.69 -9.42 20.20
C GLY A 151 21.44 -10.25 20.48
N GLN A 152 20.37 -9.64 20.95
CA GLN A 152 19.06 -10.28 21.14
C GLN A 152 18.09 -9.74 20.10
N SER A 153 17.30 -10.61 19.47
CA SER A 153 16.32 -10.25 18.44
C SER A 153 14.96 -9.94 19.05
N GLY A 154 14.27 -8.96 18.46
CA GLY A 154 12.89 -8.61 18.74
C GLY A 154 12.17 -8.27 17.45
N ILE A 155 10.87 -8.06 17.52
CA ILE A 155 10.05 -7.62 16.39
C ILE A 155 9.14 -6.46 16.82
N ILE A 156 8.91 -5.53 15.89
CA ILE A 156 7.76 -4.62 15.96
C ILE A 156 6.73 -5.06 14.92
N TYR A 157 5.48 -4.69 15.13
CA TYR A 157 4.42 -4.87 14.15
C TYR A 157 3.80 -3.52 13.80
N VAL A 158 3.79 -3.19 12.51
CA VAL A 158 3.14 -2.01 11.95
C VAL A 158 1.82 -2.46 11.32
N ARG A 159 0.71 -1.92 11.80
CA ARG A 159 -0.62 -2.20 11.24
C ARG A 159 -0.95 -1.25 10.10
N ALA A 160 -1.92 -1.61 9.28
CA ALA A 160 -2.44 -0.73 8.25
C ALA A 160 -3.01 0.58 8.85
N GLY A 161 -2.67 1.72 8.26
CA GLY A 161 -3.04 3.06 8.73
C GLY A 161 -2.28 3.54 9.97
N HIS A 162 -1.17 2.89 10.32
CA HIS A 162 -0.33 3.31 11.44
C HIS A 162 0.54 4.53 11.05
N PRO A 163 0.78 5.51 11.96
CA PRO A 163 1.64 6.68 11.66
C PRO A 163 3.07 6.36 11.19
N LEU A 164 3.58 5.16 11.44
CA LEU A 164 4.87 4.70 10.93
C LEU A 164 4.82 4.20 9.49
N GLU A 165 3.65 3.81 8.99
CA GLU A 165 3.52 3.26 7.63
C GLU A 165 4.02 4.29 6.60
N GLY A 166 4.92 3.87 5.70
CA GLY A 166 5.58 4.73 4.72
C GLY A 166 6.76 5.56 5.25
N SER A 167 6.98 5.64 6.57
CA SER A 167 8.13 6.37 7.12
C SER A 167 9.43 5.55 7.03
N LEU A 168 10.57 6.26 6.99
CA LEU A 168 11.89 5.63 6.87
C LEU A 168 12.27 4.85 8.13
N ILE A 169 12.76 3.62 7.96
CA ILE A 169 13.35 2.83 9.03
C ILE A 169 14.76 3.36 9.32
N PRO A 170 15.05 3.85 10.56
CA PRO A 170 16.35 4.42 10.89
C PRO A 170 17.50 3.45 10.63
N SER A 171 18.58 3.94 10.05
CA SER A 171 19.83 3.20 9.88
C SER A 171 20.79 3.38 11.04
N ALA A 172 20.50 4.25 11.99
CA ALA A 172 21.26 4.42 13.21
C ALA A 172 20.73 3.56 14.34
N ILE A 173 21.58 3.42 15.40
CA ILE A 173 21.16 2.83 16.67
C ILE A 173 20.14 3.74 17.33
N VAL A 174 18.99 3.20 17.70
CA VAL A 174 17.88 3.91 18.33
C VAL A 174 17.50 3.30 19.67
N SER A 175 16.68 4.01 20.44
CA SER A 175 15.87 3.42 21.50
C SER A 175 14.42 3.37 21.04
N LEU A 176 13.72 2.28 21.30
CA LEU A 176 12.30 2.13 21.01
C LEU A 176 11.48 2.23 22.28
N ILE A 177 10.39 3.00 22.25
CA ILE A 177 9.35 2.97 23.27
C ILE A 177 8.11 2.36 22.64
N GLY A 178 7.43 1.46 23.34
CA GLY A 178 6.23 0.84 22.80
C GLY A 178 5.53 -0.04 23.81
N ILE A 179 4.43 -0.63 23.42
CA ILE A 179 3.66 -1.54 24.24
C ILE A 179 4.13 -2.97 23.96
N SER A 180 4.52 -3.70 25.00
CA SER A 180 4.75 -5.14 24.89
C SER A 180 3.42 -5.83 24.66
N SER A 181 3.23 -6.48 23.52
CA SER A 181 1.98 -7.13 23.13
C SER A 181 2.21 -8.54 22.64
N GLN A 182 1.15 -9.33 22.54
CA GLN A 182 1.20 -10.70 22.04
C GLN A 182 0.19 -10.94 20.92
N TYR A 183 0.61 -11.71 19.91
CA TYR A 183 -0.29 -12.23 18.90
C TYR A 183 0.17 -13.61 18.45
N THR A 184 -0.57 -14.66 18.80
CA THR A 184 -0.22 -16.04 18.48
C THR A 184 -1.42 -16.94 18.29
N PHE A 185 -1.39 -17.82 17.29
CA PHE A 185 -2.40 -18.86 17.11
C PHE A 185 -2.08 -20.18 17.84
N THR A 186 -0.91 -20.27 18.47
CA THR A 186 -0.43 -21.49 19.12
C THR A 186 -0.57 -21.48 20.64
N GLY A 187 -1.01 -20.35 21.22
CA GLY A 187 -1.16 -20.15 22.66
C GLY A 187 0.15 -19.92 23.41
N SER A 188 1.28 -19.75 22.69
CA SER A 188 2.57 -19.41 23.29
C SER A 188 3.49 -18.70 22.30
N GLY A 189 4.33 -17.77 22.77
CA GLY A 189 5.18 -16.93 21.93
C GLY A 189 4.40 -15.84 21.22
N GLY A 190 4.93 -15.26 20.14
CA GLY A 190 4.27 -14.20 19.37
C GLY A 190 4.33 -12.83 20.03
N TYR A 191 5.28 -12.61 20.95
CA TYR A 191 5.48 -11.31 21.58
C TYR A 191 6.14 -10.34 20.60
N GLN A 192 5.63 -9.12 20.61
CA GLN A 192 6.03 -8.04 19.73
C GLN A 192 5.94 -6.69 20.45
N LEU A 193 6.71 -5.71 19.98
CA LEU A 193 6.62 -4.34 20.46
C LEU A 193 5.69 -3.56 19.50
N LEU A 194 4.69 -2.89 20.03
CA LEU A 194 3.82 -1.98 19.29
C LEU A 194 4.25 -0.54 19.56
N LEU A 195 4.88 0.09 18.59
CA LEU A 195 5.16 1.53 18.64
C LEU A 195 3.83 2.29 18.44
N ARG A 196 3.71 3.48 19.02
CA ARG A 196 2.48 4.28 18.95
C ARG A 196 2.55 5.34 17.85
N ASP A 197 3.74 5.91 17.66
CA ASP A 197 4.00 6.94 16.63
C ASP A 197 5.51 7.08 16.38
N ASN A 198 5.88 8.01 15.49
CA ASN A 198 7.29 8.26 15.15
C ASN A 198 8.13 8.76 16.35
N PHE A 199 7.51 9.34 17.38
CA PHE A 199 8.22 9.82 18.57
C PHE A 199 8.63 8.67 19.53
N ASP A 200 8.12 7.48 19.30
CA ASP A 200 8.55 6.27 20.02
C ASP A 200 9.90 5.72 19.53
N ILE A 201 10.43 6.25 18.42
CA ILE A 201 11.76 5.96 17.90
C ILE A 201 12.69 7.11 18.33
N ILE A 202 13.52 6.86 19.34
CA ILE A 202 14.45 7.86 19.90
C ILE A 202 15.84 7.63 19.30
N LEU A 203 16.29 8.54 18.47
CA LEU A 203 17.62 8.48 17.87
C LEU A 203 18.70 8.64 18.95
N SER A 204 19.66 7.72 18.97
CA SER A 204 20.79 7.78 19.91
C SER A 204 21.91 8.54 19.25
N GLY A 205 22.13 9.78 19.58
CA GLY A 205 23.11 10.76 19.09
C GLY A 205 24.05 10.32 17.94
N GLY A 206 24.12 11.13 16.90
CA GLY A 206 24.81 10.84 15.65
C GLY A 206 24.14 11.58 14.51
N ILE A 207 24.37 11.20 13.26
CA ILE A 207 23.66 11.70 12.10
C ILE A 207 22.75 10.59 11.53
N ASN A 208 21.50 10.95 11.18
CA ASN A 208 20.54 10.02 10.60
C ASN A 208 19.87 10.65 9.38
N ILE A 209 19.61 9.82 8.35
CA ILE A 209 18.75 10.21 7.23
C ILE A 209 17.30 10.08 7.70
N THR A 210 16.51 11.15 7.57
CA THR A 210 15.15 11.27 8.13
C THR A 210 14.05 11.35 7.08
N SER A 211 14.42 11.37 5.78
CA SER A 211 13.48 11.32 4.66
C SER A 211 13.87 10.23 3.66
N PRO A 212 12.93 9.73 2.86
CA PRO A 212 13.25 8.96 1.65
C PRO A 212 14.15 9.79 0.71
N LEU A 213 14.76 9.10 -0.27
CA LEU A 213 15.41 9.78 -1.39
C LEU A 213 14.35 10.23 -2.40
N GLU A 214 14.40 11.51 -2.77
CA GLU A 214 13.49 12.10 -3.74
C GLU A 214 14.22 12.44 -5.03
N GLN A 215 13.67 12.03 -6.17
CA GLN A 215 14.16 12.36 -7.50
C GLN A 215 13.44 13.59 -8.05
N SER A 216 14.21 14.54 -8.58
CA SER A 216 13.66 15.75 -9.21
C SER A 216 14.52 16.20 -10.40
N ASN A 217 14.10 17.27 -11.09
CA ASN A 217 14.81 17.84 -12.23
C ASN A 217 15.21 16.79 -13.30
N PHE A 218 14.25 15.95 -13.63
CA PHE A 218 14.43 14.84 -14.57
C PHE A 218 14.91 15.32 -15.94
N SER A 219 15.95 14.66 -16.48
CA SER A 219 16.41 14.84 -17.84
C SER A 219 16.93 13.55 -18.45
N ASN A 220 17.19 13.55 -19.76
CA ASN A 220 17.79 12.40 -20.45
C ASN A 220 19.28 12.20 -20.16
N SER A 221 19.90 13.11 -19.40
CA SER A 221 21.33 13.07 -19.08
C SER A 221 21.61 13.25 -17.59
N GLY A 222 20.58 13.27 -16.73
CA GLY A 222 20.75 13.44 -15.30
C GLY A 222 19.45 13.69 -14.55
N PHE A 223 19.58 13.79 -13.23
CA PHE A 223 18.52 14.15 -12.29
C PHE A 223 19.13 14.58 -10.95
N ASP A 224 18.35 15.24 -10.11
CA ASP A 224 18.72 15.54 -8.72
C ASP A 224 18.19 14.43 -7.80
N ILE A 225 18.97 14.14 -6.74
CA ILE A 225 18.54 13.35 -5.60
C ILE A 225 18.64 14.21 -4.36
N SER A 226 17.56 14.30 -3.58
CA SER A 226 17.51 15.03 -2.32
C SER A 226 17.09 14.14 -1.14
N TRP A 227 17.54 14.51 0.06
CA TRP A 227 17.19 13.88 1.34
C TRP A 227 17.44 14.81 2.49
N ASN A 228 16.91 14.47 3.67
CA ASN A 228 17.11 15.22 4.90
C ASN A 228 17.82 14.39 5.97
N THR A 229 18.54 15.09 6.87
CA THR A 229 19.14 14.48 8.07
C THR A 229 18.71 15.25 9.33
N ASP A 230 18.71 14.57 10.48
CA ASP A 230 18.40 15.15 11.79
C ASP A 230 19.48 16.11 12.30
N ASN A 231 20.74 15.83 11.99
CA ASN A 231 21.91 16.63 12.30
C ASN A 231 22.65 17.03 11.03
N SER A 232 23.33 18.17 11.06
CA SER A 232 24.07 18.63 9.88
C SER A 232 25.23 17.69 9.55
N GLY A 233 25.32 17.29 8.29
CA GLY A 233 26.36 16.41 7.78
C GLY A 233 26.78 16.76 6.35
N THR A 234 27.75 16.05 5.81
CA THR A 234 28.17 16.16 4.42
C THR A 234 27.08 15.66 3.49
N THR A 235 27.06 16.13 2.25
CA THR A 235 26.21 15.58 1.19
C THR A 235 26.99 14.60 0.36
N GLY A 236 26.73 13.30 0.50
CA GLY A 236 27.42 12.22 -0.21
C GLY A 236 26.45 11.35 -1.01
N LEU A 237 26.82 10.98 -2.25
CA LEU A 237 26.02 10.13 -3.12
C LEU A 237 26.93 9.17 -3.88
N SER A 238 26.72 7.88 -3.74
CA SER A 238 27.34 6.81 -4.55
C SER A 238 26.34 6.28 -5.57
N PHE A 239 26.78 5.97 -6.79
CA PHE A 239 25.87 5.51 -7.85
C PHE A 239 26.53 4.53 -8.82
N GLY A 240 25.72 3.75 -9.51
CA GLY A 240 26.16 2.75 -10.47
C GLY A 240 25.02 2.22 -11.34
N LEU A 241 25.36 1.34 -12.28
CA LEU A 241 24.39 0.57 -13.08
C LEU A 241 23.94 -0.70 -12.35
N THR A 242 24.60 -1.02 -11.26
CA THR A 242 24.30 -2.16 -10.38
C THR A 242 24.32 -1.73 -8.92
N ASN A 243 23.86 -2.59 -8.02
CA ASN A 243 23.95 -2.39 -6.58
C ASN A 243 25.40 -2.26 -6.05
N SER A 244 26.41 -2.48 -6.90
CA SER A 244 27.83 -2.27 -6.54
C SER A 244 28.24 -0.79 -6.59
N LEU A 245 27.38 0.10 -7.09
CA LEU A 245 27.59 1.55 -7.17
C LEU A 245 28.91 1.94 -7.86
N GLU A 246 29.26 1.24 -8.93
CA GLU A 246 30.58 1.18 -9.54
C GLU A 246 30.99 2.43 -10.35
N LEU A 247 30.04 3.36 -10.58
CA LEU A 247 30.33 4.57 -11.36
C LEU A 247 30.97 5.68 -10.51
N GLY A 248 30.93 5.56 -9.17
CA GLY A 248 31.67 6.46 -8.29
C GLY A 248 30.82 7.14 -7.24
N THR A 249 31.46 8.12 -6.59
CA THR A 249 30.89 8.83 -5.45
C THR A 249 31.10 10.34 -5.62
N ILE A 250 30.07 11.11 -5.33
CA ILE A 250 30.09 12.58 -5.25
C ILE A 250 30.00 12.98 -3.78
N ILE A 251 30.83 13.91 -3.33
CA ILE A 251 30.80 14.42 -1.94
C ILE A 251 30.90 15.94 -1.97
N ASP A 252 29.96 16.61 -1.26
CA ASP A 252 30.09 17.98 -0.80
C ASP A 252 30.36 17.95 0.72
N THR A 253 31.44 18.59 1.14
CA THR A 253 31.86 18.62 2.55
C THR A 253 31.21 19.73 3.36
N ASN A 254 30.38 20.60 2.74
CA ASN A 254 29.57 21.57 3.48
C ASN A 254 28.52 20.83 4.33
N LEU A 255 28.44 21.23 5.60
CA LEU A 255 27.50 20.58 6.53
C LEU A 255 26.12 21.23 6.42
N THR A 256 25.11 20.41 6.16
CA THR A 256 23.70 20.80 6.06
C THR A 256 22.81 19.70 6.61
N THR A 257 21.53 20.00 6.84
CA THR A 257 20.46 19.03 7.14
C THR A 257 19.57 18.75 5.93
N ASN A 258 19.62 19.62 4.90
CA ASN A 258 18.92 19.43 3.64
C ASN A 258 19.96 19.16 2.56
N HIS A 259 19.93 17.99 2.01
CA HIS A 259 20.91 17.50 1.03
C HIS A 259 20.29 17.45 -0.37
N SER A 260 21.09 17.81 -1.38
CA SER A 260 20.73 17.63 -2.78
C SER A 260 21.99 17.44 -3.61
N THR A 261 21.97 16.49 -4.54
CA THR A 261 23.09 16.22 -5.45
C THR A 261 22.56 16.03 -6.86
N LEU A 262 23.10 16.79 -7.81
CA LEU A 262 22.82 16.63 -9.23
C LEU A 262 23.76 15.58 -9.85
N LEU A 263 23.17 14.50 -10.35
CA LEU A 263 23.85 13.53 -11.22
C LEU A 263 23.76 13.99 -12.68
N THR A 264 24.88 14.07 -13.37
CA THR A 264 24.97 14.50 -14.78
C THR A 264 25.84 13.55 -15.61
N GLY A 265 25.72 13.65 -16.94
CA GLY A 265 26.49 12.81 -17.85
C GLY A 265 26.00 11.37 -17.90
N LEU A 266 24.77 11.14 -17.47
CA LEU A 266 24.10 9.86 -17.50
C LEU A 266 23.56 9.55 -18.91
N ASN A 267 23.33 8.26 -19.20
CA ASN A 267 22.69 7.82 -20.43
C ASN A 267 21.17 7.95 -20.34
N ALA A 268 20.52 8.32 -21.43
CA ALA A 268 19.07 8.36 -21.52
C ALA A 268 18.44 6.97 -21.38
N GLY A 269 17.23 6.93 -20.82
CA GLY A 269 16.45 5.69 -20.70
C GLY A 269 17.14 4.62 -19.86
N THR A 270 17.96 5.02 -18.88
CA THR A 270 18.83 4.12 -18.12
C THR A 270 18.49 4.16 -16.64
N ILE A 271 18.49 2.98 -16.02
CA ILE A 271 18.25 2.83 -14.57
C ILE A 271 19.59 2.89 -13.86
N TYR A 272 19.66 3.71 -12.81
CA TYR A 272 20.82 3.88 -11.94
C TYR A 272 20.45 3.52 -10.50
N TYR A 273 21.33 2.77 -9.85
CA TYR A 273 21.26 2.49 -8.42
C TYR A 273 22.03 3.56 -7.66
N VAL A 274 21.43 4.08 -6.61
CA VAL A 274 21.94 5.24 -5.87
C VAL A 274 21.86 4.95 -4.38
N GLN A 275 22.90 5.33 -3.65
CA GLN A 275 22.93 5.36 -2.18
C GLN A 275 23.40 6.72 -1.71
N ALA A 276 22.56 7.42 -0.97
CA ALA A 276 22.95 8.63 -0.27
C ALA A 276 23.65 8.30 1.04
N PHE A 277 24.55 9.19 1.46
CA PHE A 277 25.15 9.14 2.78
C PHE A 277 25.49 10.55 3.29
N SER A 278 25.55 10.69 4.61
CA SER A 278 25.95 11.93 5.26
C SER A 278 26.88 11.65 6.41
N ILE A 279 27.94 12.45 6.55
CA ILE A 279 28.98 12.28 7.58
C ILE A 279 28.94 13.48 8.52
N ASN A 280 28.91 13.21 9.83
CA ASN A 280 29.10 14.21 10.88
C ASN A 280 30.18 13.70 11.86
N GLY A 281 31.36 14.32 11.83
CA GLY A 281 32.49 13.87 12.64
C GLY A 281 32.94 12.44 12.29
N ASN A 282 32.75 11.52 13.22
CA ASN A 282 33.06 10.10 13.02
C ASN A 282 31.85 9.24 12.62
N ASP A 283 30.65 9.83 12.60
CA ASP A 283 29.39 9.11 12.33
C ASP A 283 28.99 9.27 10.86
N THR A 284 28.45 8.20 10.28
CA THR A 284 27.97 8.18 8.90
C THR A 284 26.61 7.52 8.84
N ALA A 285 25.64 8.24 8.27
CA ALA A 285 24.33 7.68 7.92
C ALA A 285 24.31 7.28 6.44
N PHE A 286 23.70 6.14 6.11
CA PHE A 286 23.47 5.67 4.74
C PHE A 286 21.98 5.47 4.50
N SER A 287 21.51 5.79 3.29
CA SER A 287 20.21 5.32 2.82
C SER A 287 20.27 3.86 2.40
N ALA A 288 19.11 3.23 2.17
CA ALA A 288 19.05 2.05 1.30
C ALA A 288 19.54 2.42 -0.11
N ILE A 289 20.00 1.41 -0.85
CA ILE A 289 20.24 1.56 -2.30
C ILE A 289 18.88 1.56 -2.99
N GLN A 290 18.61 2.58 -3.81
CA GLN A 290 17.37 2.74 -4.56
C GLN A 290 17.67 2.89 -6.05
N ALA A 291 16.68 2.50 -6.87
CA ALA A 291 16.77 2.60 -8.32
C ALA A 291 16.07 3.87 -8.82
N PHE A 292 16.72 4.59 -9.74
CA PHE A 292 16.17 5.80 -10.36
C PHE A 292 16.42 5.76 -11.87
N ALA A 293 15.51 6.33 -12.64
CA ALA A 293 15.61 6.33 -14.10
C ALA A 293 15.85 7.73 -14.67
N THR A 294 16.69 7.83 -15.69
CA THR A 294 16.76 9.02 -16.54
C THR A 294 15.59 9.04 -17.52
N VAL A 295 15.22 10.23 -18.01
CA VAL A 295 14.24 10.37 -19.09
C VAL A 295 14.76 9.65 -20.35
N SER A 296 13.87 8.95 -21.02
CA SER A 296 14.23 8.23 -22.26
C SER A 296 14.23 9.16 -23.48
N ASN A 297 14.81 8.67 -24.58
CA ASN A 297 14.71 9.31 -25.90
C ASN A 297 13.54 8.77 -26.74
N SER A 298 12.68 7.95 -26.15
CA SER A 298 11.50 7.41 -26.80
C SER A 298 10.50 8.50 -27.17
N SER A 299 9.52 8.19 -28.03
CA SER A 299 8.48 9.15 -28.43
C SER A 299 7.58 9.59 -27.28
N GLY A 300 7.57 8.86 -26.16
CA GLY A 300 6.72 9.09 -25.01
C GLY A 300 5.23 8.89 -25.31
N LYS A 301 4.88 8.12 -26.33
CA LYS A 301 3.51 7.94 -26.77
C LYS A 301 2.73 7.07 -25.78
N VAL A 302 1.60 7.59 -25.27
CA VAL A 302 0.66 6.85 -24.43
C VAL A 302 -0.69 6.78 -25.11
N MET A 303 -1.28 5.58 -25.17
CA MET A 303 -2.59 5.35 -25.79
C MET A 303 -3.42 4.44 -24.90
N THR A 304 -4.73 4.66 -24.87
CA THR A 304 -5.68 3.83 -24.16
C THR A 304 -6.73 3.27 -25.09
N TYR A 305 -7.15 2.04 -24.82
CA TYR A 305 -8.20 1.36 -25.57
C TYR A 305 -9.18 0.70 -24.61
N PHE A 306 -10.45 0.79 -24.97
CA PHE A 306 -11.56 0.13 -24.28
C PHE A 306 -12.23 -0.87 -25.21
N ASN A 307 -12.66 -2.00 -24.67
CA ASN A 307 -13.38 -3.00 -25.46
C ASN A 307 -14.90 -2.79 -25.47
N LYS A 308 -15.40 -1.79 -24.75
CA LYS A 308 -16.82 -1.41 -24.71
C LYS A 308 -17.02 0.04 -25.11
N SER A 309 -18.31 0.43 -25.32
CA SER A 309 -18.70 1.80 -25.65
C SER A 309 -18.17 2.81 -24.63
N VAL A 310 -18.00 4.03 -25.10
CA VAL A 310 -17.56 5.19 -24.33
C VAL A 310 -18.45 6.38 -24.65
N ASP A 311 -18.73 7.23 -23.68
CA ASP A 311 -19.49 8.46 -23.89
C ASP A 311 -18.56 9.59 -24.35
N THR A 312 -18.39 9.74 -25.67
CA THR A 312 -17.56 10.81 -26.23
C THR A 312 -18.18 12.21 -26.10
N SER A 313 -19.41 12.33 -25.60
CA SER A 313 -20.03 13.66 -25.39
C SER A 313 -19.38 14.44 -24.24
N VAL A 314 -18.67 13.73 -23.34
CA VAL A 314 -17.91 14.33 -22.24
C VAL A 314 -16.40 14.45 -22.55
N ALA A 315 -16.01 14.26 -23.81
CA ALA A 315 -14.63 14.45 -24.24
C ALA A 315 -14.22 15.93 -24.14
N THR A 316 -13.09 16.21 -23.50
CA THR A 316 -12.55 17.57 -23.37
C THR A 316 -11.35 17.82 -24.29
N ILE A 317 -10.53 16.79 -24.57
CA ILE A 317 -9.31 16.90 -25.38
C ILE A 317 -9.40 15.93 -26.56
N GLN A 318 -9.54 14.63 -26.31
CA GLN A 318 -9.57 13.60 -27.32
C GLN A 318 -10.65 12.56 -27.01
N ASN A 319 -11.33 12.06 -28.04
CA ASN A 319 -12.26 10.95 -27.88
C ASN A 319 -11.50 9.68 -27.46
N ALA A 320 -12.02 9.01 -26.43
CA ALA A 320 -11.59 7.68 -26.06
C ALA A 320 -11.83 6.68 -27.19
N GLN A 321 -10.97 5.66 -27.29
CA GLN A 321 -11.03 4.68 -28.36
C GLN A 321 -11.70 3.38 -27.87
N ASN A 322 -12.92 3.15 -28.33
CA ASN A 322 -13.56 1.84 -28.25
C ASN A 322 -13.12 1.00 -29.45
N ILE A 323 -12.36 -0.06 -29.20
CA ILE A 323 -11.91 -0.99 -30.24
C ILE A 323 -12.74 -2.29 -30.32
N GLY A 324 -13.67 -2.47 -29.38
CA GLY A 324 -14.63 -3.58 -29.40
C GLY A 324 -13.97 -4.94 -29.62
N VAL A 325 -14.46 -5.65 -30.61
CA VAL A 325 -14.00 -7.00 -30.98
C VAL A 325 -12.58 -7.06 -31.56
N TYR A 326 -11.95 -5.91 -31.82
CA TYR A 326 -10.58 -5.84 -32.35
C TYR A 326 -9.51 -5.74 -31.29
N ILE A 327 -9.83 -5.98 -30.02
CA ILE A 327 -8.87 -5.85 -28.91
C ILE A 327 -7.72 -6.85 -29.02
N ASN A 328 -7.98 -8.10 -29.39
CA ASN A 328 -6.94 -9.09 -29.61
C ASN A 328 -6.14 -8.86 -30.91
N ASP A 329 -6.79 -8.33 -31.96
CA ASP A 329 -6.07 -7.87 -33.17
C ASP A 329 -5.08 -6.75 -32.84
N THR A 330 -5.48 -5.80 -31.97
CA THR A 330 -4.63 -4.70 -31.51
C THR A 330 -3.43 -5.22 -30.72
N ILE A 331 -3.64 -6.16 -29.77
CA ILE A 331 -2.53 -6.79 -29.04
C ILE A 331 -1.59 -7.51 -30.01
N LYS A 332 -2.15 -8.29 -30.96
CA LYS A 332 -1.39 -8.97 -32.01
C LYS A 332 -0.56 -8.00 -32.84
N GLU A 333 -1.12 -6.87 -33.26
CA GLU A 333 -0.42 -5.86 -34.06
C GLU A 333 0.88 -5.39 -33.38
N TYR A 334 0.86 -5.24 -32.07
CA TYR A 334 2.05 -4.84 -31.30
C TYR A 334 3.03 -6.00 -31.11
N ILE A 335 2.55 -7.23 -30.86
CA ILE A 335 3.42 -8.42 -30.83
C ILE A 335 4.12 -8.63 -32.18
N ASP A 336 3.43 -8.37 -33.28
CA ASP A 336 4.01 -8.46 -34.64
C ASP A 336 5.15 -7.43 -34.87
N LYS A 337 5.16 -6.31 -34.14
CA LYS A 337 6.23 -5.30 -34.21
C LYS A 337 7.48 -5.68 -33.44
N ALA A 338 7.43 -6.68 -32.57
CA ALA A 338 8.58 -7.14 -31.79
C ALA A 338 9.73 -7.60 -32.72
N GLN A 339 10.94 -7.09 -32.47
CA GLN A 339 12.15 -7.36 -33.29
C GLN A 339 13.21 -8.12 -32.51
N GLN A 340 13.33 -7.90 -31.18
CA GLN A 340 14.42 -8.45 -30.37
C GLN A 340 13.91 -9.27 -29.18
N THR A 341 13.00 -8.70 -28.36
CA THR A 341 12.51 -9.30 -27.12
C THR A 341 11.01 -9.15 -26.97
N LEU A 342 10.42 -10.13 -26.32
CA LEU A 342 9.00 -10.16 -25.98
C LEU A 342 8.84 -10.84 -24.61
N ASP A 343 8.62 -10.05 -23.57
CA ASP A 343 8.43 -10.52 -22.21
C ASP A 343 6.94 -10.39 -21.83
N ILE A 344 6.31 -11.50 -21.50
CA ILE A 344 4.87 -11.61 -21.25
C ILE A 344 4.63 -12.06 -19.83
N SER A 345 3.88 -11.28 -19.05
CA SER A 345 3.37 -11.67 -17.73
C SER A 345 1.85 -11.56 -17.74
N ILE A 346 1.16 -12.70 -17.81
CA ILE A 346 -0.30 -12.74 -17.97
C ILE A 346 -0.92 -13.81 -17.07
N TYR A 347 -1.91 -13.37 -16.26
CA TYR A 347 -2.62 -14.26 -15.32
C TYR A 347 -3.36 -15.38 -16.01
N ASN A 348 -4.15 -15.07 -17.04
CA ASN A 348 -4.96 -16.08 -17.75
C ASN A 348 -5.01 -15.79 -19.26
N HIS A 349 -4.69 -16.80 -20.06
CA HIS A 349 -4.64 -16.69 -21.52
C HIS A 349 -5.20 -17.93 -22.21
N SER A 350 -6.19 -17.73 -23.08
CA SER A 350 -6.76 -18.78 -23.93
C SER A 350 -7.00 -18.33 -25.38
N ASP A 351 -6.68 -17.07 -25.74
CA ASP A 351 -6.89 -16.54 -27.08
C ASP A 351 -5.89 -17.11 -28.10
N ALA A 352 -6.42 -17.75 -29.15
CA ALA A 352 -5.60 -18.40 -30.15
C ALA A 352 -4.90 -17.42 -31.11
N LEU A 353 -5.49 -16.25 -31.36
CA LEU A 353 -4.89 -15.23 -32.24
C LEU A 353 -3.62 -14.67 -31.60
N ILE A 354 -3.70 -14.33 -30.32
CA ILE A 354 -2.54 -13.84 -29.55
C ILE A 354 -1.49 -14.93 -29.42
N THR A 355 -1.89 -16.20 -29.13
CA THR A 355 -0.97 -17.34 -29.04
C THR A 355 -0.20 -17.52 -30.36
N ASN A 356 -0.88 -17.44 -31.51
CA ASN A 356 -0.24 -17.56 -32.80
C ASN A 356 0.74 -16.40 -33.08
N ALA A 357 0.38 -15.17 -32.70
CA ALA A 357 1.26 -14.03 -32.84
C ALA A 357 2.56 -14.19 -32.01
N ILE A 358 2.46 -14.75 -30.81
CA ILE A 358 3.62 -15.07 -29.96
C ILE A 358 4.51 -16.12 -30.63
N ASN A 359 3.94 -17.19 -31.18
CA ASN A 359 4.67 -18.21 -31.93
C ASN A 359 5.34 -17.63 -33.19
N ASP A 360 4.64 -16.75 -33.90
CA ASP A 360 5.17 -16.08 -35.09
C ASP A 360 6.34 -15.14 -34.72
N ALA A 361 6.25 -14.42 -33.58
CA ALA A 361 7.36 -13.62 -33.08
C ALA A 361 8.59 -14.51 -32.77
N TYR A 362 8.39 -15.63 -32.07
CA TYR A 362 9.46 -16.59 -31.83
C TYR A 362 10.08 -17.14 -33.14
N ASN A 363 9.24 -17.49 -34.11
CA ASN A 363 9.72 -17.98 -35.44
C ASN A 363 10.48 -16.91 -36.25
N ARG A 364 10.24 -15.63 -36.00
CA ARG A 364 11.03 -14.50 -36.53
C ARG A 364 12.38 -14.34 -35.85
N GLY A 365 12.65 -15.06 -34.75
CA GLY A 365 13.87 -15.00 -33.96
C GLY A 365 13.81 -14.05 -32.76
N VAL A 366 12.63 -13.54 -32.40
CA VAL A 366 12.41 -12.75 -31.18
C VAL A 366 12.63 -13.64 -29.97
N LYS A 367 13.34 -13.15 -28.95
CA LYS A 367 13.51 -13.83 -27.67
C LYS A 367 12.23 -13.68 -26.86
N VAL A 368 11.48 -14.76 -26.74
CA VAL A 368 10.19 -14.78 -26.02
C VAL A 368 10.36 -15.41 -24.65
N ARG A 369 9.89 -14.73 -23.59
CA ARG A 369 9.78 -15.23 -22.23
C ARG A 369 8.34 -15.09 -21.76
N TYR A 370 7.84 -16.06 -20.98
CA TYR A 370 6.43 -16.10 -20.61
C TYR A 370 6.20 -16.51 -19.16
N ILE A 371 5.54 -15.66 -18.38
CA ILE A 371 5.14 -15.92 -16.99
C ILE A 371 3.61 -15.99 -16.90
N THR A 372 3.10 -17.01 -16.22
CA THR A 372 1.68 -17.16 -15.92
C THR A 372 1.45 -17.70 -14.50
N CYS A 373 0.24 -18.09 -14.17
CA CYS A 373 -0.13 -18.58 -12.85
C CYS A 373 -0.66 -20.00 -12.90
N SER A 374 -0.16 -20.89 -12.05
CA SER A 374 -0.61 -22.29 -11.96
C SER A 374 -2.02 -22.44 -11.39
N SER A 375 -2.60 -21.38 -10.80
CA SER A 375 -3.98 -21.39 -10.28
C SER A 375 -5.05 -21.31 -11.39
N THR A 376 -4.64 -21.04 -12.65
CA THR A 376 -5.52 -20.99 -13.81
C THR A 376 -5.10 -22.02 -14.84
N THR A 377 -6.06 -22.50 -15.63
CA THR A 377 -5.75 -23.32 -16.80
C THR A 377 -5.49 -22.38 -17.99
N SER A 378 -4.25 -21.91 -18.13
CA SER A 378 -3.85 -21.14 -19.31
C SER A 378 -3.80 -22.05 -20.54
N MET A 379 -4.90 -22.14 -21.28
CA MET A 379 -5.01 -23.05 -22.43
C MET A 379 -4.02 -22.70 -23.54
N ALA A 380 -3.53 -21.47 -23.57
CA ALA A 380 -2.52 -21.03 -24.51
C ALA A 380 -1.21 -21.83 -24.40
N LEU A 381 -0.82 -22.27 -23.20
CA LEU A 381 0.41 -23.05 -22.99
C LEU A 381 0.45 -24.35 -23.81
N ASN A 382 -0.72 -24.95 -24.09
CA ASN A 382 -0.82 -26.16 -24.92
C ASN A 382 -0.51 -25.89 -26.40
N ASN A 383 -0.56 -24.64 -26.84
CA ASN A 383 -0.43 -24.20 -28.22
C ASN A 383 0.79 -23.30 -28.45
N LEU A 384 1.55 -22.93 -27.42
CA LEU A 384 2.83 -22.26 -27.56
C LEU A 384 3.85 -23.19 -28.21
N ASP A 385 4.76 -22.62 -29.01
CA ASP A 385 5.91 -23.37 -29.52
C ASP A 385 6.66 -24.01 -28.34
N PRO A 386 6.98 -25.32 -28.38
CA PRO A 386 7.58 -26.03 -27.25
C PRO A 386 8.98 -25.53 -26.86
N ASN A 387 9.62 -24.70 -27.67
CA ASN A 387 10.91 -24.11 -27.36
C ASN A 387 10.78 -22.74 -26.63
N ILE A 388 9.60 -22.13 -26.60
CA ILE A 388 9.35 -20.92 -25.81
C ILE A 388 9.42 -21.30 -24.33
N GLN A 389 10.32 -20.63 -23.60
CA GLN A 389 10.47 -20.85 -22.17
C GLN A 389 9.34 -20.16 -21.42
N TYR A 390 8.75 -20.87 -20.47
CA TYR A 390 7.76 -20.27 -19.57
C TYR A 390 7.94 -20.78 -18.14
N ILE A 391 7.43 -20.00 -17.19
CA ILE A 391 7.24 -20.41 -15.80
C ILE A 391 5.82 -20.08 -15.34
N GLU A 392 5.36 -20.86 -14.37
CA GLU A 392 4.11 -20.60 -13.67
C GLU A 392 4.42 -20.27 -12.21
N ARG A 393 3.85 -19.16 -11.70
CA ARG A 393 3.89 -18.95 -10.26
C ARG A 393 3.27 -20.18 -9.57
N PRO A 394 4.01 -20.82 -8.63
CA PRO A 394 3.48 -21.97 -7.90
C PRO A 394 2.21 -21.63 -7.13
N SER A 395 1.32 -22.61 -6.95
CA SER A 395 0.14 -22.48 -6.09
C SER A 395 0.56 -22.23 -4.63
N GLY A 396 -0.12 -21.30 -3.97
CA GLY A 396 0.18 -20.91 -2.59
C GLY A 396 -0.68 -19.72 -2.17
N SER A 397 -0.20 -18.90 -1.22
CA SER A 397 -0.86 -17.64 -0.92
C SER A 397 -0.61 -16.64 -2.04
N GLY A 398 -1.70 -16.07 -2.61
CA GLY A 398 -1.63 -15.12 -3.71
C GLY A 398 -1.46 -15.75 -5.10
N ILE A 399 -1.55 -14.92 -6.12
CA ILE A 399 -1.53 -15.28 -7.53
C ILE A 399 -0.62 -14.32 -8.31
N MET A 400 -0.02 -14.79 -9.41
CA MET A 400 0.59 -13.90 -10.41
C MET A 400 -0.55 -13.29 -11.23
N HIS A 401 -0.95 -12.08 -10.87
CA HIS A 401 -2.13 -11.44 -11.45
C HIS A 401 -1.78 -10.30 -12.42
N ASN A 402 -0.52 -10.11 -12.73
CA ASN A 402 -0.06 -9.19 -13.76
C ASN A 402 -0.70 -9.47 -15.12
N LYS A 403 -0.85 -8.42 -15.93
CA LYS A 403 -1.34 -8.45 -17.31
C LYS A 403 -0.54 -7.45 -18.13
N PHE A 404 0.74 -7.78 -18.36
CA PHE A 404 1.57 -6.89 -19.15
C PHE A 404 2.42 -7.63 -20.19
N ILE A 405 2.80 -6.89 -21.22
CA ILE A 405 3.78 -7.23 -22.24
C ILE A 405 4.86 -6.16 -22.26
N VAL A 406 6.11 -6.58 -22.38
CA VAL A 406 7.21 -5.68 -22.71
C VAL A 406 7.81 -6.10 -24.04
N ILE A 407 7.92 -5.16 -24.96
CA ILE A 407 8.46 -5.35 -26.31
C ILE A 407 9.73 -4.52 -26.42
N ASP A 408 10.84 -5.13 -26.88
CA ASP A 408 12.08 -4.47 -27.29
C ASP A 408 12.59 -3.40 -26.31
N ALA A 409 12.61 -3.67 -25.01
CA ALA A 409 12.91 -2.70 -23.94
C ALA A 409 14.25 -1.94 -24.14
N ASP A 410 15.21 -2.53 -24.85
CA ASP A 410 16.50 -1.89 -25.10
C ASP A 410 16.55 -1.01 -26.34
N ASN A 411 15.44 -0.83 -27.05
CA ASN A 411 15.35 0.02 -28.21
C ASN A 411 14.37 1.17 -27.99
N SER A 412 14.88 2.40 -27.90
CA SER A 412 14.06 3.60 -27.64
C SER A 412 12.94 3.84 -28.66
N ASP A 413 13.14 3.41 -29.92
CA ASP A 413 12.20 3.68 -31.00
C ASP A 413 11.09 2.62 -31.12
N SER A 414 11.37 1.38 -30.70
CA SER A 414 10.45 0.23 -30.83
C SER A 414 9.96 -0.36 -29.50
N CYS A 415 10.44 0.15 -28.34
CA CYS A 415 10.00 -0.34 -27.03
C CYS A 415 8.53 -0.02 -26.79
N TRP A 416 7.82 -0.98 -26.18
CA TRP A 416 6.45 -0.79 -25.70
C TRP A 416 6.22 -1.56 -24.42
N VAL A 417 5.44 -0.95 -23.52
CA VAL A 417 4.74 -1.65 -22.45
C VAL A 417 3.24 -1.62 -22.77
N ILE A 418 2.61 -2.78 -22.69
CA ILE A 418 1.15 -2.91 -22.76
C ILE A 418 0.69 -3.44 -21.42
N SER A 419 -0.19 -2.74 -20.74
CA SER A 419 -0.75 -3.14 -19.46
C SER A 419 -2.24 -2.83 -19.39
N GLY A 420 -2.90 -3.05 -18.24
CA GLY A 420 -4.31 -2.76 -17.99
C GLY A 420 -5.02 -3.88 -17.23
N SER A 421 -6.35 -3.92 -17.37
CA SER A 421 -7.17 -4.87 -16.63
C SER A 421 -7.40 -6.21 -17.33
N THR A 422 -7.10 -6.32 -18.64
CA THR A 422 -7.57 -7.38 -19.55
C THR A 422 -6.77 -8.66 -19.44
N ASN A 423 -7.39 -9.78 -19.03
CA ASN A 423 -6.87 -11.12 -19.34
C ASN A 423 -7.16 -11.48 -20.81
N TRP A 424 -6.40 -12.43 -21.36
CA TRP A 424 -6.54 -12.83 -22.77
C TRP A 424 -7.43 -14.06 -22.93
N THR A 425 -8.62 -13.99 -22.36
CA THR A 425 -9.68 -14.98 -22.50
C THR A 425 -10.85 -14.42 -23.27
N SER A 426 -11.67 -15.25 -23.92
CA SER A 426 -12.78 -14.79 -24.74
C SER A 426 -13.73 -13.86 -23.97
N GLY A 427 -14.11 -14.21 -22.73
CA GLY A 427 -14.98 -13.37 -21.90
C GLY A 427 -14.35 -12.01 -21.62
N GLN A 428 -13.09 -11.97 -21.23
CA GLN A 428 -12.40 -10.74 -20.87
C GLN A 428 -12.09 -9.84 -22.08
N LEU A 429 -11.80 -10.42 -23.21
CA LEU A 429 -11.52 -9.66 -24.44
C LEU A 429 -12.81 -9.07 -25.05
N PHE A 430 -13.92 -9.84 -25.04
CA PHE A 430 -15.09 -9.49 -25.87
C PHE A 430 -16.35 -9.18 -25.07
N ASP A 431 -16.50 -9.71 -23.85
CA ASP A 431 -17.76 -9.60 -23.11
C ASP A 431 -17.65 -8.63 -21.91
N ASP A 432 -16.61 -8.73 -21.12
CA ASP A 432 -16.41 -7.97 -19.88
C ASP A 432 -15.80 -6.59 -20.17
N PRO A 433 -16.32 -5.47 -19.60
CA PRO A 433 -15.67 -4.16 -19.71
C PRO A 433 -14.24 -4.19 -19.18
N ASN A 434 -13.28 -3.85 -20.03
CA ASN A 434 -11.84 -3.85 -19.76
C ASN A 434 -11.12 -2.71 -20.49
N ASN A 435 -9.92 -2.39 -20.02
CA ASN A 435 -9.02 -1.41 -20.63
C ASN A 435 -7.64 -1.98 -20.92
N LEU A 436 -6.95 -1.33 -21.85
CA LEU A 436 -5.53 -1.49 -22.13
C LEU A 436 -4.88 -0.11 -22.18
N ILE A 437 -3.67 0.01 -21.65
CA ILE A 437 -2.78 1.16 -21.78
C ILE A 437 -1.49 0.73 -22.47
N PHE A 438 -1.06 1.50 -23.45
CA PHE A 438 0.14 1.28 -24.28
C PHE A 438 1.09 2.44 -24.04
N ILE A 439 2.33 2.15 -23.65
CA ILE A 439 3.32 3.16 -23.28
C ILE A 439 4.59 2.90 -24.11
N GLN A 440 5.01 3.89 -24.89
CA GLN A 440 6.27 3.87 -25.62
C GLN A 440 7.32 4.70 -24.87
N ASP A 441 7.95 4.09 -23.88
CA ASP A 441 9.02 4.69 -23.11
C ASP A 441 10.04 3.65 -22.67
N GLN A 442 11.32 3.90 -22.93
CA GLN A 442 12.39 2.94 -22.65
C GLN A 442 12.67 2.78 -21.15
N SER A 443 12.56 3.86 -20.36
CA SER A 443 12.76 3.79 -18.91
C SER A 443 11.67 2.96 -18.26
N VAL A 444 10.43 3.17 -18.68
CA VAL A 444 9.27 2.37 -18.25
C VAL A 444 9.43 0.90 -18.69
N ALA A 445 9.80 0.66 -19.96
CA ALA A 445 9.96 -0.70 -20.47
C ALA A 445 11.06 -1.48 -19.71
N ARG A 446 12.19 -0.85 -19.42
CA ARG A 446 13.28 -1.45 -18.63
C ARG A 446 12.87 -1.70 -17.18
N THR A 447 12.03 -0.85 -16.59
CA THR A 447 11.48 -1.06 -15.25
C THR A 447 10.58 -2.29 -15.20
N TYR A 448 9.69 -2.47 -16.19
CA TYR A 448 8.89 -3.69 -16.28
C TYR A 448 9.74 -4.95 -16.56
N VAL A 449 10.90 -4.82 -17.23
CA VAL A 449 11.85 -5.94 -17.38
C VAL A 449 12.52 -6.28 -16.06
N LEU A 450 12.85 -5.32 -15.19
CA LEU A 450 13.38 -5.62 -13.85
C LEU A 450 12.37 -6.43 -13.03
N GLU A 451 11.12 -5.99 -12.96
CA GLU A 451 10.04 -6.73 -12.32
C GLU A 451 9.84 -8.12 -12.91
N PHE A 452 9.87 -8.22 -14.25
CA PHE A 452 9.80 -9.52 -14.94
C PHE A 452 10.95 -10.43 -14.55
N ASN A 453 12.20 -9.91 -14.55
CA ASN A 453 13.42 -10.67 -14.23
C ASN A 453 13.42 -11.18 -12.79
N GLU A 454 12.86 -10.42 -11.85
CA GLU A 454 12.70 -10.86 -10.47
C GLU A 454 11.81 -12.11 -10.38
N MET A 455 10.63 -12.07 -11.02
CA MET A 455 9.75 -13.23 -11.11
C MET A 455 10.34 -14.38 -11.94
N TRP A 456 11.10 -14.05 -13.00
CA TRP A 456 11.77 -15.02 -13.87
C TRP A 456 12.98 -15.69 -13.21
N GLY A 457 13.60 -15.02 -12.23
CA GLY A 457 14.77 -15.46 -11.48
C GLY A 457 16.10 -15.33 -12.22
N SER A 458 16.13 -14.68 -13.38
CA SER A 458 17.33 -14.39 -14.15
C SER A 458 17.10 -13.27 -15.16
N ASP A 459 18.19 -12.69 -15.69
CA ASP A 459 18.22 -11.74 -16.81
C ASP A 459 18.34 -12.43 -18.19
N SER A 460 18.40 -13.76 -18.22
CA SER A 460 18.59 -14.57 -19.41
C SER A 460 17.26 -15.07 -20.00
N ILE A 461 17.33 -15.67 -21.20
CA ILE A 461 16.18 -16.33 -21.83
C ILE A 461 15.72 -17.58 -21.06
N ILE A 462 16.58 -18.17 -20.26
CA ILE A 462 16.28 -19.37 -19.49
C ILE A 462 15.90 -18.97 -18.06
N PRO A 463 14.73 -19.38 -17.55
CA PRO A 463 14.33 -19.05 -16.19
C PRO A 463 15.19 -19.77 -15.14
N ASN A 464 15.33 -19.15 -13.97
CA ASN A 464 15.91 -19.79 -12.80
C ASN A 464 14.90 -19.84 -11.65
N ILE A 465 14.10 -20.88 -11.62
CA ILE A 465 13.02 -21.04 -10.64
C ILE A 465 13.50 -20.99 -9.17
N ASN A 466 14.76 -21.30 -8.91
CA ASN A 466 15.32 -21.25 -7.55
C ASN A 466 15.58 -19.80 -7.08
N ASN A 467 15.70 -18.86 -8.01
CA ASN A 467 15.88 -17.43 -7.74
C ASN A 467 14.62 -16.62 -8.02
N SER A 468 13.55 -17.25 -8.54
CA SER A 468 12.29 -16.57 -8.82
C SER A 468 11.65 -16.08 -7.53
N LEU A 469 11.30 -14.80 -7.48
CA LEU A 469 10.60 -14.18 -6.37
C LEU A 469 9.18 -13.82 -6.79
N PHE A 470 8.21 -14.28 -6.02
CA PHE A 470 6.79 -14.01 -6.20
C PHE A 470 6.14 -13.60 -4.89
N GLY A 471 5.11 -12.77 -4.96
CA GLY A 471 4.34 -12.34 -3.81
C GLY A 471 5.23 -11.64 -2.77
N ALA A 472 4.99 -11.93 -1.49
CA ALA A 472 5.70 -11.30 -0.37
C ALA A 472 7.24 -11.49 -0.33
N ASN A 473 7.81 -12.27 -1.25
CA ASN A 473 9.27 -12.42 -1.38
C ASN A 473 9.89 -11.40 -2.35
N LYS A 474 9.09 -10.64 -3.08
CA LYS A 474 9.58 -9.60 -4.00
C LYS A 474 10.21 -8.44 -3.24
N LEU A 475 11.03 -7.68 -3.92
CA LEU A 475 11.78 -6.56 -3.37
C LEU A 475 11.34 -5.26 -4.05
N ASN A 476 11.33 -4.16 -3.32
CA ASN A 476 11.23 -2.83 -3.93
C ASN A 476 12.60 -2.48 -4.54
N ASN A 477 12.79 -2.83 -5.81
CA ASN A 477 14.07 -2.73 -6.52
C ASN A 477 13.94 -2.03 -7.88
N THR A 478 12.79 -1.42 -8.16
CA THR A 478 12.48 -0.72 -9.40
C THR A 478 12.38 0.79 -9.20
N PRO A 479 12.67 1.62 -10.23
CA PRO A 479 12.30 3.02 -10.22
C PRO A 479 10.80 3.21 -10.21
N HIS A 480 10.32 4.29 -9.56
CA HIS A 480 8.90 4.58 -9.49
C HIS A 480 8.45 5.79 -10.30
N HIS A 481 9.32 6.77 -10.53
CA HIS A 481 8.95 8.04 -11.16
C HIS A 481 9.60 8.22 -12.53
N PHE A 482 8.79 8.58 -13.52
CA PHE A 482 9.20 8.73 -14.93
C PHE A 482 8.59 9.99 -15.52
N ILE A 483 9.28 10.64 -16.46
CA ILE A 483 8.68 11.67 -17.30
C ILE A 483 8.41 11.08 -18.67
N VAL A 484 7.14 10.89 -18.98
CA VAL A 484 6.65 10.30 -20.24
C VAL A 484 5.87 11.37 -21.00
N ASN A 485 6.37 11.77 -22.18
CA ASN A 485 5.78 12.86 -22.96
C ASN A 485 5.70 14.23 -22.22
N GLY A 486 6.55 14.43 -21.23
CA GLY A 486 6.57 15.65 -20.43
C GLY A 486 5.71 15.61 -19.15
N ASP A 487 4.94 14.56 -18.95
CA ASP A 487 4.07 14.37 -17.78
C ASP A 487 4.66 13.31 -16.83
N LEU A 488 4.40 13.43 -15.53
CA LEU A 488 4.81 12.47 -14.52
C LEU A 488 4.01 11.17 -14.67
N MET A 489 4.72 10.05 -14.66
CA MET A 489 4.15 8.71 -14.55
C MET A 489 4.80 7.98 -13.40
N GLU A 490 3.99 7.36 -12.56
CA GLU A 490 4.46 6.53 -11.45
C GLU A 490 4.09 5.07 -11.69
N ILE A 491 4.96 4.16 -11.27
CA ILE A 491 4.75 2.71 -11.45
C ILE A 491 5.11 1.99 -10.17
N TYR A 492 4.20 1.13 -9.72
CA TYR A 492 4.34 0.35 -8.51
C TYR A 492 3.98 -1.11 -8.77
N PHE A 493 4.74 -2.03 -8.17
CA PHE A 493 4.52 -3.47 -8.25
C PHE A 493 4.22 -4.05 -6.86
N SER A 494 3.01 -4.57 -6.68
CA SER A 494 2.67 -5.28 -5.45
C SER A 494 3.34 -6.65 -5.41
N PRO A 495 3.63 -7.13 -4.19
CA PRO A 495 3.41 -6.53 -2.88
C PRO A 495 4.58 -5.71 -2.34
N SER A 496 5.65 -5.49 -3.12
CA SER A 496 6.91 -4.88 -2.63
C SER A 496 6.87 -3.36 -2.48
N ASP A 497 6.03 -2.67 -3.27
CA ASP A 497 6.17 -1.23 -3.51
C ASP A 497 5.14 -0.38 -2.75
N ASN A 498 4.46 -0.96 -1.74
CA ASN A 498 3.50 -0.24 -0.90
C ASN A 498 2.38 0.45 -1.72
N THR A 499 1.83 -0.28 -2.67
CA THR A 499 0.94 0.24 -3.73
C THR A 499 -0.30 0.95 -3.16
N THR A 500 -0.92 0.40 -2.11
CA THR A 500 -2.09 1.02 -1.46
C THR A 500 -1.77 2.41 -0.91
N PHE A 501 -0.60 2.59 -0.29
CA PHE A 501 -0.16 3.89 0.22
C PHE A 501 0.00 4.91 -0.92
N ASN A 502 0.66 4.54 -2.00
CA ASN A 502 0.87 5.43 -3.16
C ASN A 502 -0.44 5.77 -3.89
N ILE A 503 -1.42 4.85 -3.90
CA ILE A 503 -2.77 5.15 -4.38
C ILE A 503 -3.45 6.18 -3.49
N ILE A 504 -3.33 6.07 -2.16
CA ILE A 504 -3.89 7.05 -1.21
C ILE A 504 -3.25 8.42 -1.42
N GLU A 505 -1.93 8.51 -1.49
CA GLU A 505 -1.20 9.77 -1.77
C GLU A 505 -1.73 10.43 -3.06
N ALA A 506 -1.92 9.66 -4.12
CA ALA A 506 -2.50 10.18 -5.36
C ALA A 506 -3.96 10.65 -5.18
N LEU A 507 -4.81 9.90 -4.45
CA LEU A 507 -6.19 10.30 -4.18
C LEU A 507 -6.25 11.59 -3.34
N GLU A 508 -5.32 11.79 -2.40
CA GLU A 508 -5.25 12.97 -1.54
C GLU A 508 -4.87 14.25 -2.27
N THR A 509 -4.36 14.15 -3.51
CA THR A 509 -4.14 15.33 -4.37
C THR A 509 -5.43 15.93 -4.92
N ALA A 510 -6.57 15.21 -4.83
CA ALA A 510 -7.85 15.65 -5.37
C ALA A 510 -8.31 16.98 -4.81
N ASN A 511 -8.74 17.87 -5.69
CA ASN A 511 -9.27 19.20 -5.35
C ASN A 511 -10.77 19.36 -5.65
N ASP A 512 -11.32 18.50 -6.53
CA ASP A 512 -12.72 18.63 -7.01
C ASP A 512 -13.45 17.29 -7.03
N GLU A 513 -12.90 16.29 -7.76
CA GLU A 513 -13.63 15.05 -7.98
C GLU A 513 -12.72 13.82 -8.05
N ILE A 514 -13.29 12.68 -7.62
CA ILE A 514 -12.74 11.34 -7.84
C ILE A 514 -13.83 10.45 -8.42
N ASN A 515 -13.52 9.77 -9.53
CA ASN A 515 -14.40 8.77 -10.14
C ASN A 515 -13.66 7.44 -10.23
N PHE A 516 -14.22 6.35 -9.72
CA PHE A 516 -13.55 5.05 -9.72
C PHE A 516 -14.42 3.92 -10.26
N GLY A 517 -13.75 2.93 -10.89
CA GLY A 517 -14.39 1.74 -11.41
C GLY A 517 -13.61 0.48 -11.05
N LEU A 518 -14.17 -0.40 -10.18
CA LEU A 518 -13.45 -1.48 -9.54
C LEU A 518 -14.19 -2.82 -9.60
N LEU A 519 -13.46 -3.87 -9.99
CA LEU A 519 -13.96 -5.25 -9.87
C LEU A 519 -14.10 -5.65 -8.40
N VAL A 520 -13.06 -5.44 -7.60
CA VAL A 520 -13.03 -5.78 -6.16
C VAL A 520 -12.56 -4.56 -5.38
N PHE A 521 -13.32 -4.22 -4.35
CA PHE A 521 -12.93 -3.17 -3.40
C PHE A 521 -13.18 -3.68 -1.98
N THR A 522 -12.10 -4.14 -1.31
CA THR A 522 -12.11 -4.69 0.04
C THR A 522 -10.95 -4.16 0.90
N GLN A 523 -10.30 -3.08 0.47
CA GLN A 523 -9.18 -2.46 1.18
C GLN A 523 -9.69 -1.30 2.03
N ASN A 524 -9.77 -1.52 3.34
CA ASN A 524 -10.39 -0.57 4.28
C ASN A 524 -9.69 0.80 4.29
N ASN A 525 -8.36 0.85 4.16
CA ASN A 525 -7.62 2.12 4.15
C ASN A 525 -8.05 3.00 2.98
N LEU A 526 -8.21 2.43 1.79
CA LEU A 526 -8.72 3.14 0.62
C LEU A 526 -10.18 3.59 0.79
N GLY A 527 -11.01 2.73 1.41
CA GLY A 527 -12.38 3.09 1.76
C GLY A 527 -12.43 4.29 2.71
N SER A 528 -11.62 4.26 3.76
CA SER A 528 -11.52 5.36 4.75
C SER A 528 -10.99 6.64 4.12
N ALA A 529 -9.94 6.57 3.29
CA ALA A 529 -9.39 7.72 2.59
C ALA A 529 -10.43 8.41 1.68
N LEU A 530 -11.23 7.63 0.93
CA LEU A 530 -12.32 8.19 0.13
C LEU A 530 -13.38 8.86 0.99
N VAL A 531 -13.76 8.29 2.14
CA VAL A 531 -14.73 8.90 3.06
C VAL A 531 -14.18 10.21 3.63
N ASP A 532 -12.92 10.25 4.02
CA ASP A 532 -12.26 11.47 4.53
C ASP A 532 -12.24 12.56 3.46
N LEU A 533 -11.89 12.25 2.22
CA LEU A 533 -11.91 13.17 1.09
C LEU A 533 -13.33 13.66 0.78
N TYR A 534 -14.31 12.76 0.80
CA TYR A 534 -15.72 13.13 0.62
C TYR A 534 -16.21 14.09 1.71
N ASN A 535 -15.87 13.83 2.98
CA ASN A 535 -16.19 14.70 4.11
C ASN A 535 -15.48 16.06 4.01
N ASN A 536 -14.32 16.11 3.38
CA ASN A 536 -13.59 17.34 3.05
C ASN A 536 -14.14 18.08 1.82
N GLY A 537 -15.18 17.55 1.16
CA GLY A 537 -15.91 18.23 0.08
C GLY A 537 -15.55 17.77 -1.32
N ILE A 538 -14.71 16.76 -1.51
CA ILE A 538 -14.44 16.16 -2.82
C ILE A 538 -15.68 15.41 -3.31
N ASN A 539 -16.04 15.59 -4.57
CA ASN A 539 -17.14 14.87 -5.18
C ASN A 539 -16.68 13.47 -5.61
N ILE A 540 -17.29 12.40 -5.04
CA ILE A 540 -16.83 11.03 -5.31
C ILE A 540 -17.96 10.18 -5.85
N ASN A 541 -17.69 9.51 -6.98
CA ASN A 541 -18.61 8.57 -7.61
C ASN A 541 -17.89 7.25 -7.92
N GLY A 542 -18.58 6.12 -7.78
CA GLY A 542 -17.95 4.82 -7.97
C GLY A 542 -18.82 3.77 -8.63
N ILE A 543 -18.15 2.80 -9.27
CA ILE A 543 -18.76 1.55 -9.74
C ILE A 543 -18.01 0.39 -9.08
N ILE A 544 -18.74 -0.54 -8.44
CA ILE A 544 -18.17 -1.74 -7.85
C ILE A 544 -18.91 -2.97 -8.36
N GLU A 545 -18.16 -3.97 -8.84
CA GLU A 545 -18.71 -5.25 -9.32
C GLU A 545 -19.02 -6.19 -8.15
N GLN A 546 -18.02 -6.50 -7.31
CA GLN A 546 -18.16 -7.52 -6.27
C GLN A 546 -18.63 -6.92 -4.93
N ILE A 547 -19.87 -6.46 -4.89
CA ILE A 547 -20.46 -5.81 -3.71
C ILE A 547 -20.71 -6.74 -2.52
N ASN A 548 -20.80 -8.05 -2.74
CA ASN A 548 -21.07 -9.07 -1.71
C ASN A 548 -19.82 -9.81 -1.25
N SER A 549 -18.63 -9.43 -1.68
CA SER A 549 -17.38 -10.00 -1.19
C SER A 549 -17.21 -9.70 0.29
N GLN A 550 -16.61 -10.64 1.03
CA GLN A 550 -16.28 -10.39 2.43
C GLN A 550 -15.34 -9.18 2.54
N GLY A 551 -15.69 -8.22 3.38
CA GLY A 551 -14.95 -6.97 3.53
C GLY A 551 -15.16 -5.96 2.39
N SER A 552 -16.24 -6.10 1.58
CA SER A 552 -16.54 -5.12 0.53
C SER A 552 -16.85 -3.74 1.13
N GLU A 553 -16.18 -2.71 0.62
CA GLU A 553 -16.40 -1.31 1.01
C GLU A 553 -17.70 -0.71 0.46
N TYR A 554 -18.43 -1.42 -0.39
CA TYR A 554 -19.64 -0.92 -1.06
C TYR A 554 -20.67 -0.34 -0.09
N GLN A 555 -21.05 -1.11 0.93
CA GLN A 555 -22.06 -0.66 1.88
C GLN A 555 -21.52 0.46 2.78
N PHE A 556 -20.27 0.38 3.19
CA PHE A 556 -19.62 1.42 3.99
C PHE A 556 -19.63 2.77 3.25
N LEU A 557 -19.24 2.82 1.99
CA LEU A 557 -19.24 4.05 1.20
C LEU A 557 -20.65 4.62 0.98
N LEU A 558 -21.66 3.74 0.77
CA LEU A 558 -23.06 4.15 0.68
C LEU A 558 -23.60 4.77 1.98
N ASP A 559 -23.28 4.16 3.12
CA ASP A 559 -23.73 4.62 4.43
C ASP A 559 -23.14 6.00 4.76
N GLU A 560 -21.92 6.29 4.29
CA GLU A 560 -21.26 7.59 4.38
C GLU A 560 -21.74 8.60 3.34
N GLY A 561 -22.60 8.20 2.41
CA GLY A 561 -23.27 9.08 1.42
C GLY A 561 -22.56 9.27 0.09
N ILE A 562 -21.55 8.44 -0.22
CA ILE A 562 -20.87 8.43 -1.52
C ILE A 562 -21.76 7.71 -2.56
N ASP A 563 -21.94 8.28 -3.77
CA ASP A 563 -22.72 7.64 -4.85
C ASP A 563 -21.92 6.52 -5.51
N VAL A 564 -21.92 5.34 -4.88
CA VAL A 564 -21.37 4.11 -5.45
C VAL A 564 -22.48 3.25 -6.02
N ARG A 565 -22.30 2.77 -7.25
CA ARG A 565 -23.27 1.94 -7.96
C ARG A 565 -22.79 0.52 -8.09
N ALA A 566 -23.68 -0.43 -7.75
CA ALA A 566 -23.42 -1.84 -8.02
C ALA A 566 -23.49 -2.11 -9.52
N HIS A 567 -22.46 -2.71 -10.08
CA HIS A 567 -22.57 -3.19 -11.45
C HIS A 567 -23.50 -4.41 -11.50
N SER A 568 -24.68 -4.23 -12.08
CA SER A 568 -25.77 -5.21 -12.09
C SER A 568 -26.08 -5.75 -13.50
N ILE A 569 -25.17 -5.51 -14.45
CA ILE A 569 -25.29 -5.95 -15.84
C ILE A 569 -24.68 -7.37 -15.98
N THR A 570 -25.04 -8.09 -17.02
CA THR A 570 -24.75 -9.53 -17.15
C THR A 570 -23.24 -9.86 -17.21
N ASN A 571 -22.41 -8.96 -17.76
CA ASN A 571 -20.99 -9.17 -17.93
C ASN A 571 -20.21 -8.57 -16.75
N ILE A 572 -19.03 -9.12 -16.43
CA ILE A 572 -18.25 -8.71 -15.27
C ILE A 572 -17.54 -7.37 -15.56
N PHE A 573 -17.82 -6.34 -14.77
CA PHE A 573 -17.07 -5.09 -14.81
C PHE A 573 -15.64 -5.32 -14.27
N HIS A 574 -14.69 -5.48 -15.19
CA HIS A 574 -13.37 -5.98 -14.84
C HIS A 574 -12.29 -4.89 -14.70
N HIS A 575 -12.69 -3.63 -14.65
CA HIS A 575 -11.78 -2.50 -14.47
C HIS A 575 -11.19 -2.41 -13.05
N LYS A 576 -10.07 -1.69 -12.94
CA LYS A 576 -9.38 -1.31 -11.70
C LYS A 576 -8.75 0.05 -11.96
N TYR A 577 -9.59 1.10 -11.95
CA TYR A 577 -9.10 2.45 -12.16
C TYR A 577 -9.74 3.46 -11.21
N ALA A 578 -9.03 4.56 -10.98
CA ALA A 578 -9.57 5.79 -10.42
C ALA A 578 -9.08 7.00 -11.24
N ILE A 579 -9.94 8.00 -11.33
CA ILE A 579 -9.75 9.23 -12.12
C ILE A 579 -9.90 10.40 -11.17
N ILE A 580 -8.91 11.29 -11.14
CA ILE A 580 -8.86 12.44 -10.25
C ILE A 580 -8.90 13.70 -11.09
N ASP A 581 -9.77 14.66 -10.73
CA ASP A 581 -9.85 16.05 -11.21
C ASP A 581 -9.81 16.22 -12.75
N GLN A 582 -10.34 15.26 -13.50
CA GLN A 582 -10.22 15.21 -14.95
C GLN A 582 -10.87 16.41 -15.67
N ASN A 583 -11.79 17.14 -15.00
CA ASN A 583 -12.45 18.34 -15.53
C ASN A 583 -11.67 19.63 -15.27
N ILE A 584 -10.62 19.60 -14.45
CA ILE A 584 -9.84 20.77 -14.05
C ILE A 584 -8.36 20.58 -14.43
N PRO A 585 -7.94 20.92 -15.67
CA PRO A 585 -6.57 20.70 -16.12
C PRO A 585 -5.47 21.35 -15.26
N SER A 586 -5.81 22.40 -14.50
CA SER A 586 -4.88 23.08 -13.59
C SER A 586 -4.74 22.39 -12.23
N SER A 587 -5.51 21.33 -11.97
CA SER A 587 -5.52 20.58 -10.71
C SER A 587 -4.72 19.27 -10.81
N ASP A 588 -3.86 19.13 -11.82
CA ASP A 588 -3.09 17.91 -12.06
C ASP A 588 -3.96 16.65 -12.22
N PRO A 589 -4.71 16.52 -13.34
CA PRO A 589 -5.57 15.38 -13.56
C PRO A 589 -4.83 14.07 -13.65
N ILE A 590 -5.27 13.06 -12.87
CA ILE A 590 -4.58 11.78 -12.72
C ILE A 590 -5.50 10.62 -13.14
N ILE A 591 -4.90 9.61 -13.76
CA ILE A 591 -5.46 8.26 -13.91
C ILE A 591 -4.63 7.24 -13.14
N ILE A 592 -5.29 6.46 -12.32
CA ILE A 592 -4.74 5.27 -11.67
C ILE A 592 -5.30 4.06 -12.40
N THR A 593 -4.46 3.16 -12.92
CA THR A 593 -4.90 1.97 -13.66
C THR A 593 -3.87 0.84 -13.55
N GLY A 594 -4.24 -0.36 -14.01
CA GLY A 594 -3.38 -1.55 -13.97
C GLY A 594 -4.12 -2.84 -13.67
N SER A 595 -3.45 -3.79 -13.07
CA SER A 595 -4.03 -5.08 -12.70
C SER A 595 -4.51 -5.13 -11.25
N HIS A 596 -4.10 -4.19 -10.40
CA HIS A 596 -4.27 -4.18 -8.96
C HIS A 596 -5.73 -3.94 -8.55
N ASN A 597 -6.37 -4.97 -7.97
CA ASN A 597 -7.64 -4.80 -7.28
C ASN A 597 -7.43 -4.06 -5.96
N TRP A 598 -8.37 -3.24 -5.53
CA TRP A 598 -8.29 -2.55 -4.24
C TRP A 598 -8.63 -3.51 -3.11
N SER A 599 -7.70 -4.42 -2.82
CA SER A 599 -7.89 -5.49 -1.86
C SER A 599 -6.59 -5.83 -1.10
N ALA A 600 -6.72 -6.30 0.14
CA ALA A 600 -5.57 -6.74 0.93
C ALA A 600 -4.78 -7.87 0.25
N ALA A 601 -5.44 -8.73 -0.54
CA ALA A 601 -4.74 -9.79 -1.29
C ALA A 601 -3.88 -9.24 -2.42
N ALA A 602 -4.36 -8.20 -3.13
CA ALA A 602 -3.59 -7.53 -4.17
C ALA A 602 -2.38 -6.79 -3.57
N GLU A 603 -2.56 -6.15 -2.41
CA GLU A 603 -1.48 -5.45 -1.70
C GLU A 603 -0.40 -6.38 -1.16
N SER A 604 -0.78 -7.52 -0.55
CA SER A 604 0.16 -8.29 0.29
C SER A 604 0.60 -9.62 -0.30
N ASN A 605 -0.10 -10.14 -1.31
CA ASN A 605 0.09 -11.53 -1.73
C ASN A 605 0.24 -11.71 -3.25
N ASN A 606 -0.44 -10.89 -4.06
CA ASN A 606 -0.45 -11.06 -5.50
C ASN A 606 0.69 -10.30 -6.16
N ASP A 607 1.14 -10.77 -7.33
CA ASP A 607 2.01 -9.99 -8.21
C ASP A 607 1.11 -9.13 -9.12
N GLU A 608 1.10 -7.82 -8.87
CA GLU A 608 0.27 -6.84 -9.58
C GLU A 608 1.12 -5.68 -10.08
N ASN A 609 0.57 -4.87 -10.99
CA ASN A 609 1.14 -3.59 -11.35
C ASN A 609 0.09 -2.48 -11.28
N THR A 610 0.53 -1.29 -10.90
CA THR A 610 -0.25 -0.06 -10.86
C THR A 610 0.51 1.05 -11.58
N ILE A 611 -0.20 1.78 -12.41
CA ILE A 611 0.27 2.96 -13.13
C ILE A 611 -0.55 4.14 -12.63
N ILE A 612 0.14 5.19 -12.16
CA ILE A 612 -0.44 6.49 -11.82
C ILE A 612 0.11 7.48 -12.87
N TYR A 613 -0.75 8.04 -13.69
CA TYR A 613 -0.31 8.92 -14.78
C TYR A 613 -0.98 10.29 -14.72
N HIS A 614 -0.18 11.33 -14.55
CA HIS A 614 -0.55 12.72 -14.41
C HIS A 614 -0.80 13.35 -15.78
N ASN A 615 -1.93 12.97 -16.42
CA ASN A 615 -2.21 13.44 -17.77
C ASN A 615 -3.71 13.66 -18.01
N ALA A 616 -4.09 14.92 -18.22
CA ALA A 616 -5.49 15.33 -18.39
C ALA A 616 -6.20 14.63 -19.57
N ASN A 617 -5.50 14.37 -20.69
CA ASN A 617 -6.08 13.71 -21.85
C ASN A 617 -6.42 12.25 -21.57
N ILE A 618 -5.50 11.52 -20.94
CA ILE A 618 -5.71 10.10 -20.61
C ILE A 618 -6.75 9.98 -19.49
N ALA A 619 -6.69 10.82 -18.45
CA ALA A 619 -7.70 10.86 -17.39
C ALA A 619 -9.11 11.09 -17.97
N ASN A 620 -9.28 12.05 -18.91
CA ASN A 620 -10.55 12.29 -19.55
C ASN A 620 -11.00 11.13 -20.45
N GLN A 621 -10.09 10.39 -21.11
CA GLN A 621 -10.48 9.20 -21.89
C GLN A 621 -11.07 8.10 -20.99
N TYR A 622 -10.51 7.89 -19.78
CA TYR A 622 -11.09 6.98 -18.80
C TYR A 622 -12.43 7.52 -18.26
N PHE A 623 -12.58 8.82 -18.12
CA PHE A 623 -13.84 9.43 -17.69
C PHE A 623 -14.95 9.23 -18.73
N GLN A 624 -14.66 9.22 -20.02
CA GLN A 624 -15.62 8.90 -21.07
C GLN A 624 -16.13 7.45 -20.95
N GLU A 625 -15.25 6.51 -20.57
CA GLU A 625 -15.63 5.12 -20.29
C GLU A 625 -16.45 5.03 -19.00
N PHE A 626 -15.96 5.66 -17.92
CA PHE A 626 -16.67 5.71 -16.65
C PHE A 626 -18.07 6.26 -16.79
N THR A 627 -18.24 7.38 -17.49
CA THR A 627 -19.53 8.05 -17.70
C THR A 627 -20.53 7.14 -18.40
N GLU A 628 -20.11 6.43 -19.44
CA GLU A 628 -20.97 5.46 -20.13
C GLU A 628 -21.43 4.36 -19.18
N ARG A 629 -20.50 3.71 -18.45
CA ARG A 629 -20.83 2.63 -17.51
C ARG A 629 -21.68 3.14 -16.34
N TYR A 630 -21.34 4.29 -15.79
CA TYR A 630 -22.05 4.88 -14.65
C TYR A 630 -23.49 5.23 -14.98
N ASN A 631 -23.74 5.77 -16.18
CA ASN A 631 -25.08 6.12 -16.65
C ASN A 631 -25.95 4.90 -16.99
N GLU A 632 -25.36 3.74 -17.27
CA GLU A 632 -26.10 2.49 -17.45
C GLU A 632 -26.70 1.95 -16.14
N LEU A 633 -26.21 2.41 -15.00
CA LEU A 633 -26.55 1.91 -13.67
C LEU A 633 -27.47 2.88 -12.93
N ASN A 634 -28.31 2.34 -12.04
CA ASN A 634 -29.18 3.14 -11.19
C ASN A 634 -28.45 3.53 -9.91
N SER A 635 -28.62 4.79 -9.45
CA SER A 635 -28.16 5.20 -8.13
C SER A 635 -28.91 4.42 -7.04
N THR A 636 -28.18 3.95 -6.04
CA THR A 636 -28.73 3.26 -4.87
C THR A 636 -28.88 4.20 -3.66
N LEU A 637 -28.41 5.46 -3.76
CA LEU A 637 -28.63 6.47 -2.73
C LEU A 637 -30.13 6.77 -2.57
N SER A 638 -30.64 6.62 -1.35
CA SER A 638 -31.92 7.23 -0.98
C SER A 638 -31.69 8.74 -0.95
N ILE A 639 -32.43 9.48 -1.81
CA ILE A 639 -32.36 10.93 -1.88
C ILE A 639 -32.73 11.52 -0.51
N ASN A 640 -31.71 11.86 0.27
CA ASN A 640 -31.89 12.62 1.50
C ASN A 640 -31.62 14.11 1.16
N PRO A 641 -32.63 14.98 1.09
CA PRO A 641 -32.50 16.30 0.43
C PRO A 641 -31.96 17.40 1.35
N THR A 642 -31.01 17.13 2.21
CA THR A 642 -30.42 18.16 3.06
C THR A 642 -28.90 18.04 3.18
N ARG A 643 -28.20 18.39 2.12
CA ARG A 643 -26.85 18.92 2.28
C ARG A 643 -26.92 20.42 2.06
N THR A 644 -26.90 21.20 3.13
CA THR A 644 -26.61 22.64 3.05
C THR A 644 -25.16 22.79 2.63
N SER A 645 -24.93 23.54 1.55
CA SER A 645 -23.61 23.90 1.01
C SER A 645 -22.64 24.27 2.12
N VAL A 646 -21.51 23.56 2.17
CA VAL A 646 -20.35 23.94 3.00
C VAL A 646 -19.82 25.29 2.47
N PRO A 647 -19.56 26.29 3.32
CA PRO A 647 -19.04 27.58 2.88
C PRO A 647 -17.65 27.42 2.26
N ASN A 648 -17.44 28.13 1.14
CA ASN A 648 -16.16 28.24 0.45
C ASN A 648 -14.98 28.29 1.40
N ARG A 649 -13.97 27.45 1.18
CA ARG A 649 -12.68 27.48 1.85
C ARG A 649 -12.11 28.91 1.79
N CYS A 650 -11.89 29.52 2.93
CA CYS A 650 -11.11 30.75 3.02
C CYS A 650 -9.66 30.42 2.64
N ALA A 651 -9.23 30.95 1.50
CA ALA A 651 -7.81 30.99 1.14
C ALA A 651 -7.08 31.95 2.11
N CYS A 652 -6.62 31.42 3.24
CA CYS A 652 -5.66 32.09 4.14
C CYS A 652 -5.08 31.06 5.10
N CYS A 653 -3.90 30.57 4.78
CA CYS A 653 -2.81 30.26 5.69
C CYS A 653 -1.63 29.65 4.90
N CYS A 654 -0.95 30.53 4.13
CA CYS A 654 0.48 30.40 3.87
C CYS A 654 1.16 31.44 4.72
N ASN A 655 1.85 31.01 5.80
CA ASN A 655 3.05 31.65 6.34
C ASN A 655 3.79 30.62 7.20
#